data_9ad21ac9413c537f8447d6e398a68b0f
#
_entry.id   9ad21ac9413c537f8447d6e398a68b0f
#
_cell.length_a   1.000
_cell.length_b   1.000
_cell.length_c   1.000
_cell.angle_alpha   90.00
_cell.angle_beta   90.00
_cell.angle_gamma   90.00
#
_symmetry.space_group_name_H-M   'P 1'
#
loop_
_entity.id
_entity.type
_entity.pdbx_description
1 polymer ?
#
loop_
_entity_poly.entity_id
_entity_poly.type
_entity_poly.pdbx_seq_one_letter_code
_entity_poly.pdbx_strand_id
1 'polypeptide(L)'
;MDYDFNSIEEKWKKRWQEEHVFEPRTGGKKFLITVPWPYCNGALHIGHGRTYTIGDIIARYKRMAGYNVLYPMGFHISGTPILAFSKKIERGDRGTIDLYKSYLELYGDDPTRVTEFSKPEKIAEYFSEKIINDFTNMGFSIDWTRKFTSGEPIYNKFVEWQFSLLLEMGLIRKGDYPLLYDPVEGNPVGEDDILEGDTDKVSITQFTGVFFRFGDDILIASTLRPETLEGVTNLFINPDADYVRISMDGKKFIVSYEAFTKLKHQRGADIISHIDPKEIIGREVTEPLHSRKIPVYPGKFVDPDIGTGIDYSVPAHSIWDHVALLDIGERPQYIRVIETGESLDMEDVRRRYSIGSLSDREKLEEATKFVYEEEYYHGRIVKGEYAGSLVRDVKEKITNELIARGMAIPVYETSRKAETREGNRVIVAVIKGQWFIDYSIEEWKNKVRGLISRMILRPDNLKNQFLQAVDWIRERPCARRRGLGTRLPMDREWVIESLSDSTIYTAVYTVIPYLRKIGVERINGELFDYIFLGKGDGKNFEEEVRKLADLAREEFSYWYPVDLRHTSYPHITNHLTFYLFNHVAIFPERFWPVGISTGGMVISEGQKMSKSKGNVYPLLSIKRKYGADLFRMYLASNADVWYDVDWRTSEVENYSKKLARLFSILTEAAEVSGEPDERDTWIVSRMADRINAASMNYEAMRIRDVAIDLFFNALNDIRDLENFAGKERTLRAVRKFAREWILSLSPIMPFVTEELFSIYHCEGFASLQRFPSMENTYKHAERQWDFIQSLIEDYRNIIKVSGLKPKVMKISLAEDWKWDLLERARNEDMRKMIKEVQGEARDFLVSLMKRKIPEPGIRNEREPIEAYREDMEKFLGIKIEITEEGKRKAIPGRPSITLV
;
A
#
# COMPACT_ATOMS: atom_id res chain seq x y z
N MET A 1 -21.80 -27.59 -20.55
CA MET A 1 -22.56 -26.60 -19.74
C MET A 1 -21.89 -25.27 -19.92
N ASP A 2 -22.60 -24.22 -20.34
CA ASP A 2 -22.00 -22.90 -20.51
C ASP A 2 -21.73 -22.29 -19.14
N TYR A 3 -20.60 -21.62 -19.04
CA TYR A 3 -20.18 -20.92 -17.79
C TYR A 3 -21.02 -19.65 -17.60
N ASP A 4 -22.04 -19.74 -16.74
CA ASP A 4 -22.83 -18.59 -16.29
C ASP A 4 -22.43 -18.18 -14.87
N PHE A 5 -21.49 -17.24 -14.77
CA PHE A 5 -21.00 -16.78 -13.50
C PHE A 5 -22.09 -16.11 -12.65
N ASN A 6 -23.07 -15.43 -13.24
CA ASN A 6 -24.12 -14.76 -12.47
C ASN A 6 -24.97 -15.76 -11.69
N SER A 7 -25.44 -16.82 -12.35
CA SER A 7 -26.20 -17.89 -11.70
C SER A 7 -25.39 -18.63 -10.63
N ILE A 8 -24.13 -18.93 -10.91
CA ILE A 8 -23.21 -19.61 -9.96
C ILE A 8 -22.99 -18.73 -8.71
N GLU A 9 -22.66 -17.45 -8.89
CA GLU A 9 -22.40 -16.54 -7.79
C GLU A 9 -23.63 -16.31 -6.91
N GLU A 10 -24.80 -16.11 -7.49
CA GLU A 10 -26.06 -15.95 -6.73
C GLU A 10 -26.42 -17.21 -5.93
N LYS A 11 -26.28 -18.42 -6.53
CA LYS A 11 -26.51 -19.69 -5.87
C LYS A 11 -25.65 -19.86 -4.62
N TRP A 12 -24.33 -19.67 -4.76
CA TRP A 12 -23.40 -19.96 -3.67
C TRP A 12 -23.39 -18.87 -2.61
N LYS A 13 -23.53 -17.59 -2.99
CA LYS A 13 -23.73 -16.49 -2.08
C LYS A 13 -24.90 -16.75 -1.12
N LYS A 14 -26.04 -17.16 -1.67
CA LYS A 14 -27.23 -17.50 -0.88
C LYS A 14 -26.96 -18.66 0.07
N ARG A 15 -26.37 -19.75 -0.40
CA ARG A 15 -26.05 -20.91 0.43
C ARG A 15 -25.10 -20.61 1.56
N TRP A 16 -24.03 -19.83 1.31
CA TRP A 16 -23.08 -19.45 2.35
C TRP A 16 -23.76 -18.63 3.47
N GLN A 17 -24.71 -17.76 3.12
CA GLN A 17 -25.47 -16.98 4.10
C GLN A 17 -26.44 -17.84 4.90
N GLU A 18 -27.20 -18.69 4.24
CA GLU A 18 -28.21 -19.57 4.88
C GLU A 18 -27.56 -20.61 5.82
N GLU A 19 -26.37 -21.12 5.46
CA GLU A 19 -25.69 -22.15 6.21
C GLU A 19 -24.58 -21.59 7.15
N HIS A 20 -24.48 -20.26 7.28
CA HIS A 20 -23.54 -19.57 8.18
C HIS A 20 -22.08 -20.03 8.04
N VAL A 21 -21.64 -20.27 6.80
CA VAL A 21 -20.40 -20.98 6.45
C VAL A 21 -19.13 -20.33 7.01
N PHE A 22 -19.12 -19.01 7.13
CA PHE A 22 -17.93 -18.25 7.51
C PHE A 22 -17.91 -17.76 8.96
N GLU A 23 -18.95 -18.10 9.74
CA GLU A 23 -18.95 -17.85 11.18
C GLU A 23 -17.89 -18.72 11.87
N PRO A 24 -17.14 -18.19 12.84
CA PRO A 24 -16.09 -18.96 13.51
C PRO A 24 -16.71 -20.08 14.37
N ARG A 25 -15.98 -21.18 14.44
CA ARG A 25 -16.37 -22.34 15.27
C ARG A 25 -15.83 -22.17 16.69
N THR A 26 -16.28 -23.01 17.60
CA THR A 26 -15.75 -23.03 18.97
C THR A 26 -14.45 -23.85 19.04
N GLY A 27 -13.41 -23.28 19.66
CA GLY A 27 -12.14 -23.94 19.93
C GLY A 27 -11.20 -24.10 18.70
N GLY A 28 -10.09 -24.77 18.91
CA GLY A 28 -9.05 -25.01 17.90
C GLY A 28 -7.98 -23.91 17.86
N LYS A 29 -7.07 -24.01 16.91
CA LYS A 29 -6.02 -23.01 16.68
C LYS A 29 -6.64 -21.80 15.97
N LYS A 30 -6.66 -20.66 16.64
CA LYS A 30 -7.30 -19.44 16.11
C LYS A 30 -6.43 -18.76 15.05
N PHE A 31 -7.09 -17.98 14.19
CA PHE A 31 -6.43 -16.99 13.31
C PHE A 31 -7.35 -15.78 13.14
N LEU A 32 -6.98 -14.67 13.77
CA LEU A 32 -7.68 -13.39 13.62
C LEU A 32 -6.99 -12.56 12.55
N ILE A 33 -7.66 -12.38 11.43
CA ILE A 33 -7.22 -11.50 10.36
C ILE A 33 -8.11 -10.27 10.28
N THR A 34 -7.50 -9.09 10.16
CA THR A 34 -8.21 -7.82 10.02
C THR A 34 -7.72 -7.03 8.82
N VAL A 35 -8.63 -6.29 8.21
CA VAL A 35 -8.37 -5.35 7.11
C VAL A 35 -8.93 -3.98 7.49
N PRO A 36 -8.59 -2.88 6.80
CA PRO A 36 -9.18 -1.58 7.07
C PRO A 36 -10.69 -1.64 6.96
N TRP A 37 -11.38 -0.99 7.87
CA TRP A 37 -12.80 -0.77 7.70
C TRP A 37 -13.04 0.36 6.69
N PRO A 38 -14.05 0.22 5.80
CA PRO A 38 -14.32 1.22 4.80
C PRO A 38 -15.04 2.44 5.38
N TYR A 39 -14.78 3.62 4.79
CA TYR A 39 -15.61 4.81 4.99
C TYR A 39 -16.95 4.67 4.26
N CYS A 40 -18.06 4.98 4.95
CA CYS A 40 -19.41 4.90 4.40
C CYS A 40 -19.81 6.20 3.68
N ASN A 41 -18.99 6.67 2.75
CA ASN A 41 -19.22 7.94 2.03
C ASN A 41 -19.38 7.78 0.51
N GLY A 42 -19.51 6.56 0.01
CA GLY A 42 -19.66 6.27 -1.42
C GLY A 42 -19.49 4.81 -1.76
N ALA A 43 -19.70 4.47 -3.05
CA ALA A 43 -19.52 3.13 -3.55
C ALA A 43 -18.03 2.70 -3.50
N LEU A 44 -17.80 1.42 -3.21
CA LEU A 44 -16.47 0.83 -3.29
C LEU A 44 -16.00 0.77 -4.75
N HIS A 45 -14.70 0.91 -4.94
CA HIS A 45 -14.07 0.79 -6.26
C HIS A 45 -12.99 -0.30 -6.27
N ILE A 46 -12.44 -0.61 -7.46
CA ILE A 46 -11.47 -1.70 -7.65
C ILE A 46 -10.23 -1.60 -6.73
N GLY A 47 -9.81 -0.38 -6.36
CA GLY A 47 -8.72 -0.16 -5.41
C GLY A 47 -9.02 -0.74 -4.02
N HIS A 48 -10.21 -0.49 -3.50
CA HIS A 48 -10.69 -1.14 -2.27
C HIS A 48 -10.75 -2.65 -2.44
N GLY A 49 -11.29 -3.11 -3.60
CA GLY A 49 -11.42 -4.53 -3.91
C GLY A 49 -10.12 -5.31 -3.78
N ARG A 50 -8.96 -4.71 -4.09
CA ARG A 50 -7.66 -5.38 -3.96
C ARG A 50 -7.32 -5.74 -2.52
N THR A 51 -7.37 -4.78 -1.62
CA THR A 51 -7.03 -5.00 -0.20
C THR A 51 -7.93 -6.08 0.42
N TYR A 52 -9.22 -6.01 0.16
CA TYR A 52 -10.17 -6.97 0.71
C TYR A 52 -10.04 -8.35 0.05
N THR A 53 -9.76 -8.43 -1.24
CA THR A 53 -9.53 -9.70 -1.94
C THR A 53 -8.32 -10.44 -1.37
N ILE A 54 -7.20 -9.76 -1.17
CA ILE A 54 -5.99 -10.40 -0.60
C ILE A 54 -6.24 -10.88 0.83
N GLY A 55 -6.90 -10.05 1.66
CA GLY A 55 -7.30 -10.44 3.02
C GLY A 55 -8.19 -11.69 3.03
N ASP A 56 -9.16 -11.75 2.13
CA ASP A 56 -10.07 -12.89 2.01
C ASP A 56 -9.38 -14.16 1.50
N ILE A 57 -8.49 -14.06 0.52
CA ILE A 57 -7.70 -15.21 0.05
C ILE A 57 -6.93 -15.85 1.20
N ILE A 58 -6.29 -15.01 2.05
CA ILE A 58 -5.55 -15.50 3.22
C ILE A 58 -6.51 -16.13 4.24
N ALA A 59 -7.65 -15.48 4.53
CA ALA A 59 -8.64 -16.00 5.45
C ALA A 59 -9.16 -17.38 5.02
N ARG A 60 -9.50 -17.54 3.74
CA ARG A 60 -9.94 -18.81 3.15
C ARG A 60 -8.86 -19.88 3.22
N TYR A 61 -7.65 -19.56 2.81
CA TYR A 61 -6.52 -20.50 2.91
C TYR A 61 -6.31 -20.95 4.37
N LYS A 62 -6.31 -20.03 5.33
CA LYS A 62 -6.12 -20.37 6.75
C LYS A 62 -7.23 -21.28 7.29
N ARG A 63 -8.49 -21.10 6.86
CA ARG A 63 -9.57 -22.06 7.20
C ARG A 63 -9.27 -23.45 6.64
N MET A 64 -8.87 -23.53 5.38
CA MET A 64 -8.48 -24.80 4.74
C MET A 64 -7.22 -25.40 5.36
N ALA A 65 -6.29 -24.58 5.85
CA ALA A 65 -5.13 -25.04 6.62
C ALA A 65 -5.49 -25.52 8.05
N GLY A 66 -6.76 -25.41 8.44
CA GLY A 66 -7.31 -25.97 9.67
C GLY A 66 -7.33 -25.02 10.85
N TYR A 67 -7.17 -23.75 10.64
CA TYR A 67 -7.38 -22.74 11.67
C TYR A 67 -8.87 -22.44 11.85
N ASN A 68 -9.25 -22.09 13.09
CA ASN A 68 -10.50 -21.38 13.35
C ASN A 68 -10.25 -19.91 13.01
N VAL A 69 -10.88 -19.42 11.94
CA VAL A 69 -10.59 -18.08 11.39
C VAL A 69 -11.70 -17.10 11.74
N LEU A 70 -11.33 -15.98 12.35
CA LEU A 70 -12.18 -14.81 12.48
C LEU A 70 -11.73 -13.74 11.48
N TYR A 71 -12.60 -13.44 10.51
CA TYR A 71 -12.45 -12.34 9.54
C TYR A 71 -13.63 -11.39 9.67
N PRO A 72 -13.56 -10.42 10.60
CA PRO A 72 -14.65 -9.49 10.88
C PRO A 72 -14.55 -8.23 10.04
N MET A 73 -15.65 -7.46 9.97
CA MET A 73 -15.70 -6.16 9.31
C MET A 73 -16.54 -5.18 10.13
N GLY A 74 -16.07 -3.94 10.24
CA GLY A 74 -16.80 -2.79 10.74
C GLY A 74 -16.84 -1.67 9.71
N PHE A 75 -17.44 -0.54 10.09
CA PHE A 75 -17.60 0.61 9.19
C PHE A 75 -17.17 1.89 9.87
N HIS A 76 -16.39 2.70 9.15
CA HIS A 76 -15.91 3.98 9.64
C HIS A 76 -16.85 5.09 9.19
N ILE A 77 -17.43 5.80 10.16
CA ILE A 77 -18.30 6.95 9.90
C ILE A 77 -17.85 8.22 10.64
N SER A 78 -16.82 8.11 11.49
CA SER A 78 -16.26 9.24 12.24
C SER A 78 -15.49 10.19 11.31
N GLY A 79 -15.31 11.42 11.77
CA GLY A 79 -14.55 12.44 11.05
C GLY A 79 -15.40 13.35 10.17
N THR A 80 -14.78 13.99 9.22
CA THR A 80 -15.38 15.01 8.37
C THR A 80 -15.78 14.55 6.96
N PRO A 81 -15.29 13.41 6.39
CA PRO A 81 -15.56 13.08 4.99
C PRO A 81 -17.04 13.00 4.64
N ILE A 82 -17.87 12.38 5.50
CA ILE A 82 -19.32 12.28 5.28
C ILE A 82 -19.97 13.65 5.41
N LEU A 83 -19.57 14.46 6.42
CA LEU A 83 -20.06 15.80 6.61
C LEU A 83 -19.77 16.71 5.41
N ALA A 84 -18.57 16.61 4.83
CA ALA A 84 -18.19 17.42 3.67
C ALA A 84 -19.12 17.15 2.47
N PHE A 85 -19.41 15.89 2.16
CA PHE A 85 -20.34 15.54 1.09
C PHE A 85 -21.77 15.97 1.39
N SER A 86 -22.25 15.75 2.61
CA SER A 86 -23.58 16.17 3.06
C SER A 86 -23.78 17.68 2.89
N LYS A 87 -22.83 18.51 3.33
CA LYS A 87 -22.86 19.96 3.16
C LYS A 87 -22.83 20.40 1.70
N LYS A 88 -22.03 19.73 0.85
CA LYS A 88 -22.00 20.02 -0.61
C LYS A 88 -23.36 19.76 -1.24
N ILE A 89 -24.04 18.67 -0.87
CA ILE A 89 -25.37 18.35 -1.35
C ILE A 89 -26.39 19.39 -0.85
N GLU A 90 -26.31 19.77 0.43
CA GLU A 90 -27.17 20.83 1.03
C GLU A 90 -27.01 22.18 0.32
N ARG A 91 -25.79 22.55 -0.06
CA ARG A 91 -25.46 23.77 -0.80
C ARG A 91 -25.81 23.72 -2.30
N GLY A 92 -26.27 22.56 -2.81
CA GLY A 92 -26.66 22.38 -4.21
C GLY A 92 -25.47 22.20 -5.17
N ASP A 93 -24.32 21.68 -4.68
CA ASP A 93 -23.16 21.40 -5.52
C ASP A 93 -23.50 20.32 -6.57
N ARG A 94 -23.55 20.74 -7.83
CA ARG A 94 -23.99 19.89 -8.95
C ARG A 94 -23.11 18.66 -9.13
N GLY A 95 -21.79 18.81 -9.04
CA GLY A 95 -20.86 17.71 -9.23
C GLY A 95 -21.06 16.60 -8.18
N THR A 96 -21.23 16.99 -6.92
CA THR A 96 -21.51 16.04 -5.83
C THR A 96 -22.89 15.41 -5.97
N ILE A 97 -23.92 16.18 -6.30
CA ILE A 97 -25.27 15.68 -6.52
C ILE A 97 -25.30 14.65 -7.65
N ASP A 98 -24.67 14.95 -8.79
CA ASP A 98 -24.64 14.05 -9.94
C ASP A 98 -23.85 12.76 -9.62
N LEU A 99 -22.75 12.86 -8.86
CA LEU A 99 -22.01 11.70 -8.38
C LEU A 99 -22.88 10.80 -7.51
N TYR A 100 -23.61 11.36 -6.54
CA TYR A 100 -24.44 10.56 -5.63
C TYR A 100 -25.68 9.98 -6.33
N LYS A 101 -26.25 10.68 -7.33
CA LYS A 101 -27.26 10.12 -8.20
C LYS A 101 -26.74 8.90 -8.96
N SER A 102 -25.53 8.99 -9.52
CA SER A 102 -24.91 7.85 -10.21
C SER A 102 -24.70 6.65 -9.29
N TYR A 103 -24.43 6.87 -8.00
CA TYR A 103 -24.37 5.78 -7.02
C TYR A 103 -25.74 5.16 -6.74
N LEU A 104 -26.80 5.98 -6.60
CA LEU A 104 -28.15 5.46 -6.45
C LEU A 104 -28.55 4.61 -7.65
N GLU A 105 -28.32 5.09 -8.87
CA GLU A 105 -28.55 4.34 -10.11
C GLU A 105 -27.74 3.04 -10.19
N LEU A 106 -26.47 3.07 -9.77
CA LEU A 106 -25.61 1.90 -9.70
C LEU A 106 -26.24 0.80 -8.83
N TYR A 107 -26.87 1.16 -7.71
CA TYR A 107 -27.52 0.20 -6.81
C TYR A 107 -28.98 -0.07 -7.15
N GLY A 108 -29.53 0.58 -8.21
CA GLY A 108 -30.91 0.40 -8.66
C GLY A 108 -31.93 1.17 -7.82
N ASP A 109 -31.46 2.17 -7.07
CA ASP A 109 -32.31 3.03 -6.25
C ASP A 109 -32.70 4.32 -7.01
N ASP A 110 -33.79 5.00 -6.58
CA ASP A 110 -34.27 6.24 -7.18
C ASP A 110 -33.27 7.39 -6.99
N PRO A 111 -32.75 8.00 -8.09
CA PRO A 111 -31.81 9.12 -8.03
C PRO A 111 -32.33 10.34 -7.26
N THR A 112 -33.66 10.53 -7.17
CA THR A 112 -34.25 11.66 -6.43
C THR A 112 -33.96 11.60 -4.92
N ARG A 113 -33.67 10.44 -4.38
CA ARG A 113 -33.27 10.23 -2.98
C ARG A 113 -31.98 10.96 -2.60
N VAL A 114 -31.22 11.48 -3.55
CA VAL A 114 -30.01 12.27 -3.27
C VAL A 114 -30.26 13.41 -2.29
N THR A 115 -31.46 13.96 -2.23
CA THR A 115 -31.85 15.01 -1.29
C THR A 115 -31.81 14.55 0.19
N GLU A 116 -31.99 13.27 0.47
CA GLU A 116 -31.88 12.68 1.81
C GLU A 116 -30.44 12.80 2.33
N PHE A 117 -29.45 12.81 1.45
CA PHE A 117 -28.02 12.85 1.75
C PHE A 117 -27.51 14.24 2.17
N SER A 118 -28.39 15.26 2.24
CA SER A 118 -28.12 16.48 3.00
C SER A 118 -27.95 16.21 4.51
N LYS A 119 -28.32 15.00 4.97
CA LYS A 119 -28.11 14.50 6.34
C LYS A 119 -26.98 13.45 6.34
N PRO A 120 -25.89 13.68 7.07
CA PRO A 120 -24.71 12.79 7.04
C PRO A 120 -25.03 11.36 7.54
N GLU A 121 -25.98 11.22 8.47
CA GLU A 121 -26.43 9.93 8.97
C GLU A 121 -27.06 9.07 7.85
N LYS A 122 -27.78 9.70 6.92
CA LYS A 122 -28.39 9.02 5.78
C LYS A 122 -27.37 8.53 4.76
N ILE A 123 -26.27 9.25 4.56
CA ILE A 123 -25.13 8.79 3.78
C ILE A 123 -24.53 7.56 4.43
N ALA A 124 -24.21 7.64 5.74
CA ALA A 124 -23.57 6.56 6.48
C ALA A 124 -24.45 5.29 6.50
N GLU A 125 -25.74 5.43 6.78
CA GLU A 125 -26.71 4.33 6.81
C GLU A 125 -26.78 3.64 5.43
N TYR A 126 -26.99 4.41 4.38
CA TYR A 126 -27.14 3.90 3.01
C TYR A 126 -25.88 3.16 2.55
N PHE A 127 -24.70 3.78 2.63
CA PHE A 127 -23.48 3.15 2.12
C PHE A 127 -22.96 2.02 2.99
N SER A 128 -23.21 1.99 4.30
CA SER A 128 -22.85 0.82 5.12
C SER A 128 -23.61 -0.44 4.66
N GLU A 129 -24.89 -0.31 4.31
CA GLU A 129 -25.69 -1.40 3.75
C GLU A 129 -25.21 -1.82 2.36
N LYS A 130 -24.94 -0.85 1.47
CA LYS A 130 -24.48 -1.15 0.11
C LYS A 130 -23.09 -1.78 0.09
N ILE A 131 -22.20 -1.39 1.00
CA ILE A 131 -20.86 -2.01 1.14
C ILE A 131 -20.97 -3.46 1.61
N ILE A 132 -21.90 -3.80 2.52
CA ILE A 132 -22.17 -5.20 2.89
C ILE A 132 -22.56 -6.00 1.65
N ASN A 133 -23.46 -5.45 0.84
CA ASN A 133 -23.88 -6.08 -0.41
C ASN A 133 -22.70 -6.25 -1.41
N ASP A 134 -21.88 -5.22 -1.57
CA ASP A 134 -20.70 -5.30 -2.44
C ASP A 134 -19.73 -6.40 -1.98
N PHE A 135 -19.41 -6.47 -0.70
CA PHE A 135 -18.54 -7.50 -0.14
C PHE A 135 -19.10 -8.91 -0.28
N THR A 136 -20.40 -9.06 -0.06
CA THR A 136 -21.10 -10.33 -0.22
C THR A 136 -21.09 -10.76 -1.69
N ASN A 137 -21.32 -9.83 -2.62
CA ASN A 137 -21.27 -10.09 -4.06
C ASN A 137 -19.85 -10.43 -4.57
N MET A 138 -18.80 -9.92 -3.91
CA MET A 138 -17.42 -10.29 -4.21
C MET A 138 -16.98 -11.62 -3.56
N GLY A 139 -17.88 -12.26 -2.81
CA GLY A 139 -17.63 -13.53 -2.15
C GLY A 139 -16.67 -13.45 -0.98
N PHE A 140 -16.55 -12.29 -0.30
CA PHE A 140 -15.67 -12.20 0.87
C PHE A 140 -16.25 -12.97 2.06
N SER A 141 -15.40 -13.77 2.69
CA SER A 141 -15.77 -14.73 3.76
C SER A 141 -15.80 -14.04 5.14
N ILE A 142 -16.53 -12.92 5.23
CA ILE A 142 -16.62 -12.06 6.41
C ILE A 142 -17.65 -12.62 7.38
N ASP A 143 -17.31 -12.61 8.68
CA ASP A 143 -18.25 -12.85 9.78
C ASP A 143 -19.01 -11.55 10.10
N TRP A 144 -20.22 -11.44 9.57
CA TRP A 144 -21.10 -10.28 9.78
C TRP A 144 -21.75 -10.20 11.16
N THR A 145 -21.67 -11.25 11.96
CA THR A 145 -22.24 -11.24 13.33
C THR A 145 -21.51 -10.26 14.25
N ARG A 146 -20.28 -9.89 13.87
CA ARG A 146 -19.38 -8.99 14.61
C ARG A 146 -19.27 -7.60 14.01
N LYS A 147 -20.15 -7.25 13.06
CA LYS A 147 -20.14 -5.90 12.45
C LYS A 147 -20.52 -4.84 13.47
N PHE A 148 -19.91 -3.67 13.36
CA PHE A 148 -20.28 -2.45 14.08
C PHE A 148 -19.77 -1.22 13.33
N THR A 149 -20.22 -0.05 13.76
CA THR A 149 -19.76 1.23 13.18
C THR A 149 -19.08 2.09 14.23
N SER A 150 -18.19 2.97 13.82
CA SER A 150 -17.53 3.92 14.71
C SER A 150 -18.50 4.95 15.32
N GLY A 151 -19.75 5.02 14.85
CA GLY A 151 -20.81 5.87 15.39
C GLY A 151 -21.68 5.21 16.45
N GLU A 152 -21.56 3.87 16.66
CA GLU A 152 -22.37 3.18 17.65
C GLU A 152 -22.03 3.64 19.09
N PRO A 153 -23.05 3.87 19.95
CA PRO A 153 -22.81 4.28 21.33
C PRO A 153 -21.92 3.33 22.13
N ILE A 154 -21.99 2.03 21.88
CA ILE A 154 -21.13 1.02 22.51
C ILE A 154 -19.66 1.27 22.13
N TYR A 155 -19.39 1.54 20.83
CA TYR A 155 -18.05 1.85 20.37
C TYR A 155 -17.55 3.18 20.92
N ASN A 156 -18.41 4.19 21.01
CA ASN A 156 -18.05 5.48 21.63
C ASN A 156 -17.59 5.30 23.09
N LYS A 157 -18.28 4.46 23.86
CA LYS A 157 -17.85 4.11 25.24
C LYS A 157 -16.46 3.45 25.28
N PHE A 158 -16.16 2.59 24.30
CA PHE A 158 -14.84 1.96 24.21
C PHE A 158 -13.74 2.98 23.88
N VAL A 159 -14.00 3.90 22.96
CA VAL A 159 -13.05 4.98 22.63
C VAL A 159 -12.89 5.95 23.82
N GLU A 160 -13.97 6.28 24.55
CA GLU A 160 -13.87 7.08 25.78
C GLU A 160 -12.97 6.39 26.84
N TRP A 161 -13.13 5.07 27.02
CA TRP A 161 -12.25 4.29 27.88
C TRP A 161 -10.78 4.32 27.42
N GLN A 162 -10.52 4.11 26.15
CA GLN A 162 -9.17 4.21 25.58
C GLN A 162 -8.51 5.56 25.91
N PHE A 163 -9.22 6.66 25.63
CA PHE A 163 -8.68 8.00 25.83
C PHE A 163 -8.51 8.34 27.31
N SER A 164 -9.36 7.84 28.20
CA SER A 164 -9.18 7.96 29.63
C SER A 164 -7.90 7.27 30.12
N LEU A 165 -7.62 6.07 29.65
CA LEU A 165 -6.37 5.37 29.95
C LEU A 165 -5.13 6.11 29.44
N LEU A 166 -5.17 6.59 28.19
CA LEU A 166 -4.05 7.34 27.62
C LEU A 166 -3.76 8.63 28.42
N LEU A 167 -4.82 9.30 28.92
CA LEU A 167 -4.68 10.46 29.79
C LEU A 167 -4.05 10.10 31.15
N GLU A 168 -4.53 9.03 31.79
CA GLU A 168 -3.98 8.53 33.06
C GLU A 168 -2.50 8.14 32.94
N MET A 169 -2.09 7.63 31.79
CA MET A 169 -0.69 7.31 31.47
C MET A 169 0.16 8.55 31.13
N GLY A 170 -0.44 9.75 31.06
CA GLY A 170 0.26 10.98 30.67
C GLY A 170 0.65 11.06 29.19
N LEU A 171 0.00 10.25 28.34
CA LEU A 171 0.27 10.21 26.90
C LEU A 171 -0.56 11.22 26.10
N ILE A 172 -1.58 11.81 26.72
CA ILE A 172 -2.40 12.89 26.16
C ILE A 172 -2.14 14.16 26.94
N ARG A 173 -1.96 15.26 26.24
CA ARG A 173 -1.78 16.58 26.87
C ARG A 173 -2.46 17.69 26.06
N LYS A 174 -2.60 18.86 26.70
CA LYS A 174 -3.19 20.05 26.12
C LYS A 174 -2.12 21.11 25.95
N GLY A 175 -2.10 21.81 24.84
CA GLY A 175 -1.13 22.87 24.57
C GLY A 175 -1.46 23.66 23.32
N ASP A 176 -0.68 24.71 23.07
CA ASP A 176 -0.79 25.51 21.85
C ASP A 176 0.05 24.85 20.76
N TYR A 177 -0.55 24.60 19.60
CA TYR A 177 0.11 23.82 18.54
C TYR A 177 -0.23 24.33 17.15
N PRO A 178 0.78 24.42 16.23
CA PRO A 178 0.53 24.75 14.84
C PRO A 178 -0.14 23.56 14.14
N LEU A 179 -1.28 23.82 13.50
CA LEU A 179 -2.08 22.82 12.79
C LEU A 179 -2.47 23.29 11.42
N LEU A 180 -2.66 22.36 10.48
CA LEU A 180 -3.39 22.63 9.26
C LEU A 180 -4.82 23.04 9.63
N TYR A 181 -5.33 24.07 9.01
CA TYR A 181 -6.54 24.74 9.45
C TYR A 181 -7.36 25.25 8.27
N ASP A 182 -8.66 25.06 8.34
CA ASP A 182 -9.64 25.69 7.46
C ASP A 182 -10.16 26.98 8.08
N PRO A 183 -9.77 28.16 7.59
CA PRO A 183 -10.19 29.44 8.19
C PRO A 183 -11.66 29.78 7.94
N VAL A 184 -12.30 29.14 6.94
CA VAL A 184 -13.72 29.34 6.61
C VAL A 184 -14.61 28.57 7.56
N GLU A 185 -14.28 27.31 7.80
CA GLU A 185 -15.00 26.44 8.75
C GLU A 185 -14.54 26.64 10.20
N GLY A 186 -13.41 27.32 10.42
CA GLY A 186 -12.88 27.55 11.76
C GLY A 186 -12.41 26.26 12.47
N ASN A 187 -11.84 25.31 11.73
CA ASN A 187 -11.55 23.97 12.25
C ASN A 187 -10.17 23.46 11.79
N PRO A 188 -9.39 22.80 12.70
CA PRO A 188 -8.23 22.04 12.27
C PRO A 188 -8.58 20.93 11.30
N VAL A 189 -7.72 20.72 10.29
CA VAL A 189 -7.90 19.70 9.26
C VAL A 189 -6.78 18.68 9.30
N GLY A 190 -7.10 17.41 8.98
CA GLY A 190 -6.13 16.32 8.86
C GLY A 190 -5.96 15.86 7.42
N GLU A 191 -5.14 14.82 7.22
CA GLU A 191 -4.90 14.24 5.89
C GLU A 191 -6.20 13.83 5.18
N ASP A 192 -7.18 13.29 5.93
CA ASP A 192 -8.48 12.85 5.40
C ASP A 192 -9.40 14.01 4.98
N ASP A 193 -9.14 15.20 5.46
CA ASP A 193 -9.96 16.39 5.16
C ASP A 193 -9.46 17.13 3.93
N ILE A 194 -8.19 16.94 3.57
CA ILE A 194 -7.51 17.62 2.47
C ILE A 194 -7.75 16.86 1.17
N LEU A 195 -8.01 17.60 0.10
CA LEU A 195 -8.13 17.02 -1.23
C LEU A 195 -6.79 16.36 -1.62
N GLU A 196 -6.84 15.06 -1.96
CA GLU A 196 -5.65 14.23 -2.25
C GLU A 196 -4.62 14.12 -1.09
N GLY A 197 -4.96 14.54 0.12
CA GLY A 197 -4.06 14.56 1.27
C GLY A 197 -3.52 13.20 1.71
N ASP A 198 -4.24 12.13 1.41
CA ASP A 198 -3.83 10.73 1.64
C ASP A 198 -2.72 10.27 0.67
N THR A 199 -2.61 10.90 -0.49
CA THR A 199 -1.68 10.52 -1.56
C THR A 199 -0.59 11.55 -1.83
N ASP A 200 -0.88 12.82 -1.57
CA ASP A 200 0.04 13.96 -1.65
C ASP A 200 -0.03 14.76 -0.34
N LYS A 201 0.81 14.35 0.61
CA LYS A 201 0.77 14.83 1.98
C LYS A 201 1.11 16.32 2.07
N VAL A 202 0.35 17.00 2.92
CA VAL A 202 0.62 18.40 3.30
C VAL A 202 1.22 18.41 4.70
N SER A 203 2.44 18.91 4.81
CA SER A 203 3.13 19.08 6.10
C SER A 203 3.19 20.57 6.49
N ILE A 204 3.54 20.81 7.74
CA ILE A 204 3.77 22.15 8.24
C ILE A 204 5.26 22.44 8.15
N THR A 205 5.60 23.55 7.51
CA THR A 205 6.97 24.05 7.41
C THR A 205 7.10 25.28 8.32
N GLN A 206 8.10 25.29 9.18
CA GLN A 206 8.40 26.42 10.01
C GLN A 206 9.48 27.29 9.36
N PHE A 207 9.12 28.55 9.10
CA PHE A 207 10.06 29.60 8.76
C PHE A 207 10.49 30.36 10.00
N THR A 208 11.68 30.94 9.96
CA THR A 208 12.15 31.93 10.94
C THR A 208 11.87 33.32 10.40
N GLY A 209 10.90 34.03 11.00
CA GLY A 209 10.55 35.41 10.63
C GLY A 209 11.45 36.40 11.39
N VAL A 210 12.51 36.88 10.73
CA VAL A 210 13.54 37.77 11.32
C VAL A 210 13.12 39.23 11.27
N PHE A 211 13.41 39.98 12.33
CA PHE A 211 13.00 41.37 12.52
C PHE A 211 14.02 42.34 11.97
N PHE A 212 13.63 43.19 11.02
CA PHE A 212 14.43 44.29 10.48
C PHE A 212 13.74 45.59 10.82
N ARG A 213 14.45 46.52 11.53
CA ARG A 213 13.85 47.79 11.96
C ARG A 213 13.75 48.76 10.80
N PHE A 214 12.57 49.41 10.69
CA PHE A 214 12.25 50.44 9.73
C PHE A 214 11.58 51.61 10.42
N GLY A 215 12.36 52.57 10.95
CA GLY A 215 11.84 53.60 11.82
C GLY A 215 11.23 52.99 13.10
N ASP A 216 9.96 53.31 13.34
CA ASP A 216 9.17 52.75 14.45
C ASP A 216 8.49 51.44 14.12
N ASP A 217 8.56 50.99 12.88
CA ASP A 217 8.03 49.71 12.39
C ASP A 217 9.10 48.62 12.29
N ILE A 218 8.69 47.37 12.13
CA ILE A 218 9.55 46.22 11.92
C ILE A 218 9.09 45.48 10.69
N LEU A 219 9.96 45.28 9.69
CA LEU A 219 9.72 44.36 8.60
C LEU A 219 10.08 42.95 9.09
N ILE A 220 9.19 42.00 8.87
CA ILE A 220 9.47 40.57 9.12
C ILE A 220 9.88 39.91 7.82
N ALA A 221 11.14 39.51 7.67
CA ALA A 221 11.60 38.70 6.55
C ALA A 221 11.70 37.24 6.96
N SER A 222 11.02 36.34 6.24
CA SER A 222 10.94 34.94 6.60
C SER A 222 11.94 34.07 5.81
N THR A 223 12.62 33.16 6.49
CA THR A 223 13.62 32.30 5.88
C THR A 223 13.54 30.87 6.39
N LEU A 224 13.98 29.93 5.55
CA LEU A 224 14.29 28.57 5.94
C LEU A 224 15.76 28.38 6.30
N ARG A 225 16.58 29.45 6.16
CA ARG A 225 18.03 29.39 6.35
C ARG A 225 18.53 30.46 7.34
N PRO A 226 18.09 30.43 8.61
CA PRO A 226 18.47 31.45 9.61
C PRO A 226 19.99 31.50 9.88
N GLU A 227 20.70 30.40 9.59
CA GLU A 227 22.15 30.33 9.72
C GLU A 227 22.91 31.29 8.78
N THR A 228 22.24 31.81 7.73
CA THR A 228 22.86 32.74 6.79
C THR A 228 22.66 34.20 7.16
N LEU A 229 21.94 34.50 8.25
CA LEU A 229 21.56 35.87 8.63
C LEU A 229 22.73 36.84 8.74
N GLU A 230 23.90 36.40 9.25
CA GLU A 230 25.11 37.23 9.31
C GLU A 230 25.60 37.73 7.93
N GLY A 231 25.20 37.02 6.90
CA GLY A 231 25.55 37.30 5.50
C GLY A 231 24.55 38.21 4.76
N VAL A 232 23.51 38.70 5.43
CA VAL A 232 22.47 39.51 4.82
C VAL A 232 23.01 40.82 4.26
N THR A 233 22.61 41.17 3.01
CA THR A 233 23.07 42.39 2.32
C THR A 233 21.94 43.35 1.97
N ASN A 234 20.75 42.88 1.77
CA ASN A 234 19.54 43.63 1.40
C ASN A 234 18.26 42.85 1.71
N LEU A 235 17.11 43.54 1.65
CA LEU A 235 15.82 42.87 1.56
C LEU A 235 15.23 43.01 0.16
N PHE A 236 14.39 42.06 -0.22
CA PHE A 236 13.52 42.16 -1.39
C PHE A 236 12.05 42.18 -0.98
N ILE A 237 11.27 43.11 -1.60
CA ILE A 237 9.83 43.12 -1.50
C ILE A 237 9.20 43.22 -2.91
N ASN A 238 7.99 42.62 -3.08
CA ASN A 238 7.33 42.67 -4.37
C ASN A 238 6.66 44.03 -4.58
N PRO A 239 7.06 44.81 -5.60
CA PRO A 239 6.52 46.16 -5.85
C PRO A 239 5.03 46.17 -6.28
N ASP A 240 4.52 45.02 -6.71
CA ASP A 240 3.14 44.86 -7.25
C ASP A 240 2.19 44.20 -6.22
N ALA A 241 2.70 43.81 -5.03
CA ALA A 241 1.92 43.17 -3.96
C ALA A 241 1.34 44.18 -2.96
N ASP A 242 0.29 43.78 -2.25
CA ASP A 242 -0.32 44.56 -1.16
C ASP A 242 0.41 44.30 0.17
N TYR A 243 0.86 45.36 0.85
CA TYR A 243 1.50 45.27 2.14
C TYR A 243 0.67 45.99 3.21
N VAL A 244 0.75 45.44 4.42
CA VAL A 244 -0.02 45.96 5.55
C VAL A 244 0.87 46.20 6.78
N ARG A 245 0.60 47.27 7.51
CA ARG A 245 1.08 47.45 8.87
C ARG A 245 0.12 46.78 9.81
N ILE A 246 0.64 45.88 10.63
CA ILE A 246 -0.15 45.09 11.58
C ILE A 246 0.33 45.33 13.02
N SER A 247 -0.59 45.21 13.97
CA SER A 247 -0.29 45.10 15.41
C SER A 247 -0.24 43.64 15.80
N MET A 248 0.83 43.19 16.43
CA MET A 248 1.01 41.82 16.90
C MET A 248 2.01 41.82 18.08
N ASP A 249 1.71 41.09 19.15
CA ASP A 249 2.56 40.98 20.35
C ASP A 249 3.01 42.37 20.91
N GLY A 250 2.14 43.40 20.78
CA GLY A 250 2.41 44.75 21.27
C GLY A 250 3.39 45.57 20.42
N LYS A 251 3.78 45.12 19.25
CA LYS A 251 4.67 45.79 18.30
C LYS A 251 3.97 46.06 16.97
N LYS A 252 4.54 46.95 16.16
CA LYS A 252 4.06 47.25 14.80
C LYS A 252 4.97 46.52 13.79
N PHE A 253 4.36 45.74 12.91
CA PHE A 253 5.07 45.02 11.89
C PHE A 253 4.53 45.32 10.48
N ILE A 254 5.36 45.17 9.46
CA ILE A 254 5.04 45.25 8.06
C ILE A 254 5.23 43.87 7.44
N VAL A 255 4.19 43.35 6.76
CA VAL A 255 4.15 42.09 6.05
C VAL A 255 3.22 42.21 4.83
N SER A 256 3.22 41.23 3.94
CA SER A 256 2.20 41.14 2.88
C SER A 256 0.81 40.91 3.45
N TYR A 257 -0.22 41.26 2.69
CA TYR A 257 -1.62 41.05 3.08
C TYR A 257 -1.90 39.54 3.23
N GLU A 258 -1.35 38.71 2.36
CA GLU A 258 -1.46 37.27 2.41
C GLU A 258 -0.82 36.70 3.68
N ALA A 259 0.34 37.21 4.08
CA ALA A 259 0.99 36.83 5.34
C ALA A 259 0.17 37.23 6.56
N PHE A 260 -0.45 38.44 6.52
CA PHE A 260 -1.35 38.86 7.59
C PHE A 260 -2.51 37.87 7.77
N THR A 261 -3.13 37.39 6.69
CA THR A 261 -4.26 36.43 6.78
C THR A 261 -3.86 35.15 7.54
N LYS A 262 -2.59 34.72 7.46
CA LYS A 262 -2.03 33.59 8.19
C LYS A 262 -1.62 33.95 9.63
N LEU A 263 -0.91 35.06 9.81
CA LEU A 263 -0.44 35.53 11.13
C LEU A 263 -1.59 35.88 12.06
N LYS A 264 -2.73 36.32 11.52
CA LYS A 264 -3.97 36.48 12.29
C LYS A 264 -4.37 35.21 13.04
N HIS A 265 -4.27 34.06 12.38
CA HIS A 265 -4.58 32.74 12.96
C HIS A 265 -3.43 32.11 13.74
N GLN A 266 -2.19 32.56 13.50
CA GLN A 266 -1.04 32.06 14.24
C GLN A 266 -0.75 32.83 15.53
N ARG A 267 -0.93 34.16 15.52
CA ARG A 267 -0.52 35.04 16.60
C ARG A 267 -1.52 36.15 16.97
N GLY A 268 -2.69 36.17 16.33
CA GLY A 268 -3.73 37.20 16.63
C GLY A 268 -3.33 38.61 16.13
N ALA A 269 -2.80 38.68 14.91
CA ALA A 269 -2.47 39.95 14.27
C ALA A 269 -3.71 40.73 13.84
N ASP A 270 -3.66 42.08 13.96
CA ASP A 270 -4.68 42.99 13.49
C ASP A 270 -4.10 44.05 12.52
N ILE A 271 -4.83 44.42 11.47
CA ILE A 271 -4.41 45.48 10.53
C ILE A 271 -4.53 46.86 11.18
N ILE A 272 -3.45 47.65 11.05
CA ILE A 272 -3.42 49.07 11.40
C ILE A 272 -3.70 49.90 10.17
N SER A 273 -2.98 49.66 9.05
CA SER A 273 -3.10 50.39 7.79
C SER A 273 -2.48 49.60 6.65
N HIS A 274 -2.91 49.91 5.41
CA HIS A 274 -2.17 49.50 4.21
C HIS A 274 -0.96 50.41 4.03
N ILE A 275 0.07 49.93 3.33
CA ILE A 275 1.31 50.63 3.02
C ILE A 275 1.70 50.38 1.55
N ASP A 276 1.97 51.42 0.78
CA ASP A 276 2.48 51.32 -0.59
C ASP A 276 3.92 50.79 -0.54
N PRO A 277 4.26 49.68 -1.18
CA PRO A 277 5.63 49.14 -1.26
C PRO A 277 6.66 50.23 -1.70
N LYS A 278 6.25 51.24 -2.47
CA LYS A 278 7.11 52.34 -2.85
C LYS A 278 7.60 53.21 -1.66
N GLU A 279 6.91 53.19 -0.56
CA GLU A 279 7.33 53.86 0.67
C GLU A 279 8.52 53.17 1.35
N ILE A 280 8.73 51.89 1.03
CA ILE A 280 9.76 51.02 1.61
C ILE A 280 10.91 50.80 0.63
N ILE A 281 10.62 50.60 -0.67
CA ILE A 281 11.62 50.36 -1.70
C ILE A 281 12.57 51.56 -1.82
N GLY A 282 13.88 51.27 -1.87
CA GLY A 282 14.94 52.29 -1.94
C GLY A 282 15.28 52.92 -0.59
N ARG A 283 14.64 52.47 0.50
CA ARG A 283 14.97 52.84 1.87
C ARG A 283 15.92 51.83 2.52
N GLU A 284 16.47 52.21 3.68
CA GLU A 284 17.30 51.32 4.49
C GLU A 284 16.54 50.78 5.68
N VAL A 285 16.82 49.52 6.00
CA VAL A 285 16.43 48.86 7.27
C VAL A 285 17.64 48.49 8.08
N THR A 286 17.43 48.33 9.38
CA THR A 286 18.51 47.92 10.29
C THR A 286 18.40 46.43 10.60
N GLU A 287 19.41 45.64 10.26
CA GLU A 287 19.48 44.21 10.54
C GLU A 287 19.70 43.94 12.06
N PRO A 288 19.21 42.81 12.58
CA PRO A 288 19.13 42.60 14.04
C PRO A 288 20.45 42.24 14.75
N LEU A 289 21.43 41.64 14.07
CA LEU A 289 22.64 41.11 14.76
C LEU A 289 23.68 42.19 15.05
N HIS A 290 24.01 42.98 14.06
CA HIS A 290 25.09 43.97 14.12
C HIS A 290 24.60 45.42 13.91
N SER A 291 23.30 45.62 13.80
CA SER A 291 22.69 46.93 13.55
C SER A 291 23.19 47.63 12.27
N ARG A 292 23.60 46.83 11.25
CA ARG A 292 23.98 47.35 9.92
C ARG A 292 22.74 47.88 9.22
N LYS A 293 22.91 48.96 8.47
CA LYS A 293 21.88 49.46 7.55
C LYS A 293 22.04 48.77 6.22
N ILE A 294 20.95 48.16 5.73
CA ILE A 294 20.89 47.47 4.46
C ILE A 294 19.72 48.00 3.62
N PRO A 295 19.88 48.09 2.28
CA PRO A 295 18.82 48.62 1.41
C PRO A 295 17.66 47.62 1.21
N VAL A 296 16.49 48.13 0.84
CA VAL A 296 15.33 47.37 0.38
C VAL A 296 15.19 47.54 -1.13
N TYR A 297 15.24 46.46 -1.86
CA TYR A 297 15.15 46.44 -3.33
C TYR A 297 13.81 45.88 -3.81
N PRO A 298 13.34 46.25 -5.02
CA PRO A 298 12.19 45.62 -5.66
C PRO A 298 12.52 44.20 -6.09
N GLY A 299 11.66 43.24 -5.77
CA GLY A 299 11.80 41.84 -6.16
C GLY A 299 10.49 41.24 -6.60
N LYS A 300 10.16 41.31 -7.92
CA LYS A 300 8.91 40.70 -8.46
C LYS A 300 8.85 39.19 -8.32
N PHE A 301 9.97 38.53 -8.04
CA PHE A 301 10.05 37.09 -7.77
C PHE A 301 9.55 36.72 -6.38
N VAL A 302 9.50 37.67 -5.44
CA VAL A 302 9.00 37.43 -4.08
C VAL A 302 7.50 37.15 -4.14
N ASP A 303 7.12 35.91 -3.81
CA ASP A 303 5.70 35.55 -3.69
C ASP A 303 5.14 36.10 -2.38
N PRO A 304 4.14 37.01 -2.44
CA PRO A 304 3.55 37.61 -1.24
C PRO A 304 2.84 36.56 -0.35
N ASP A 305 2.51 35.42 -0.92
CA ASP A 305 1.81 34.33 -0.23
C ASP A 305 2.76 33.32 0.45
N ILE A 306 4.08 33.45 0.31
CA ILE A 306 5.07 32.60 0.98
C ILE A 306 5.69 33.35 2.16
N GLY A 307 5.68 32.71 3.33
CA GLY A 307 6.23 33.30 4.54
C GLY A 307 5.56 34.62 4.91
N THR A 308 6.33 35.69 4.92
CA THR A 308 5.86 37.04 5.24
C THR A 308 5.78 37.98 4.02
N GLY A 309 6.05 37.45 2.80
CA GLY A 309 6.10 38.24 1.58
C GLY A 309 7.29 39.22 1.52
N ILE A 310 8.25 39.03 2.40
CA ILE A 310 9.52 39.77 2.46
C ILE A 310 10.65 38.77 2.56
N ASP A 311 11.62 38.88 1.66
CA ASP A 311 12.80 38.03 1.62
C ASP A 311 14.05 38.80 2.01
N TYR A 312 14.93 38.19 2.82
CA TYR A 312 16.25 38.75 3.06
C TYR A 312 17.29 38.05 2.19
N SER A 313 18.10 38.85 1.55
CA SER A 313 19.03 38.44 0.51
C SER A 313 20.42 38.14 1.07
N VAL A 314 20.93 36.96 0.70
CA VAL A 314 22.30 36.51 1.04
C VAL A 314 22.97 35.98 -0.21
N PRO A 315 23.43 36.87 -1.12
CA PRO A 315 23.94 36.50 -2.44
C PRO A 315 25.20 35.64 -2.41
N ALA A 316 25.87 35.48 -1.25
CA ALA A 316 26.97 34.55 -1.07
C ALA A 316 26.51 33.08 -0.95
N HIS A 317 25.22 32.83 -0.62
CA HIS A 317 24.65 31.53 -0.27
C HIS A 317 23.33 31.21 -0.97
N SER A 318 22.84 32.12 -1.83
CA SER A 318 21.62 31.98 -2.59
C SER A 318 21.82 32.40 -4.04
N ILE A 319 21.61 31.45 -4.96
CA ILE A 319 21.71 31.73 -6.39
C ILE A 319 20.56 32.64 -6.87
N TRP A 320 19.35 32.52 -6.23
CA TRP A 320 18.25 33.43 -6.51
C TRP A 320 18.61 34.89 -6.20
N ASP A 321 19.16 35.14 -5.01
CA ASP A 321 19.54 36.48 -4.57
C ASP A 321 20.64 37.08 -5.44
N HIS A 322 21.62 36.25 -5.81
CA HIS A 322 22.70 36.63 -6.69
C HIS A 322 22.16 37.10 -8.05
N VAL A 323 21.30 36.27 -8.69
CA VAL A 323 20.71 36.60 -10.00
C VAL A 323 19.73 37.78 -9.90
N ALA A 324 18.95 37.86 -8.82
CA ALA A 324 18.00 38.95 -8.60
C ALA A 324 18.68 40.32 -8.51
N LEU A 325 19.85 40.41 -7.85
CA LEU A 325 20.64 41.66 -7.82
C LEU A 325 21.17 42.02 -9.20
N LEU A 326 21.67 41.05 -9.97
CA LEU A 326 22.14 41.28 -11.35
C LEU A 326 21.01 41.77 -12.28
N ASP A 327 19.81 41.19 -12.14
CA ASP A 327 18.64 41.54 -12.97
C ASP A 327 18.15 42.99 -12.74
N ILE A 328 18.32 43.51 -11.50
CA ILE A 328 18.00 44.92 -11.20
C ILE A 328 19.20 45.88 -11.43
N GLY A 329 20.35 45.36 -11.92
CA GLY A 329 21.54 46.14 -12.21
C GLY A 329 22.41 46.45 -10.98
N GLU A 330 22.15 45.81 -9.85
CA GLU A 330 22.91 45.96 -8.62
C GLU A 330 24.08 44.97 -8.60
N ARG A 331 25.18 45.34 -7.93
CA ARG A 331 26.35 44.48 -7.80
C ARG A 331 26.23 43.64 -6.53
N PRO A 332 26.19 42.29 -6.61
CA PRO A 332 26.11 41.45 -5.41
C PRO A 332 27.31 41.68 -4.46
N GLN A 333 27.01 41.83 -3.17
CA GLN A 333 28.04 41.87 -2.12
C GLN A 333 28.07 40.48 -1.45
N TYR A 334 29.25 39.88 -1.33
CA TYR A 334 29.39 38.54 -0.77
C TYR A 334 29.95 38.62 0.66
N ILE A 335 29.07 38.31 1.63
CA ILE A 335 29.44 38.10 3.02
C ILE A 335 29.32 36.61 3.30
N ARG A 336 30.42 35.88 3.21
CA ARG A 336 30.40 34.41 3.43
C ARG A 336 30.24 34.14 4.92
N VAL A 337 29.33 33.21 5.23
CA VAL A 337 28.99 32.71 6.54
C VAL A 337 29.18 31.20 6.61
N ILE A 338 29.13 30.53 5.49
CA ILE A 338 29.27 29.06 5.38
C ILE A 338 30.42 28.79 4.40
N GLU A 339 31.30 27.84 4.77
CA GLU A 339 32.30 27.28 3.87
C GLU A 339 32.10 25.79 3.70
N THR A 340 32.25 25.32 2.47
CA THR A 340 32.29 23.90 2.09
C THR A 340 33.70 23.50 1.73
N GLY A 341 33.99 22.20 1.59
CA GLY A 341 35.31 21.70 1.22
C GLY A 341 35.81 22.22 -0.12
N GLU A 342 34.90 22.47 -1.06
CA GLU A 342 35.13 23.22 -2.31
C GLU A 342 34.40 24.56 -2.18
N SER A 343 35.05 25.65 -2.57
CA SER A 343 34.45 27.00 -2.50
C SER A 343 33.28 27.09 -3.47
N LEU A 344 32.06 27.24 -2.95
CA LEU A 344 30.88 27.54 -3.74
C LEU A 344 30.82 29.04 -4.03
N ASP A 345 31.22 29.45 -5.24
CA ASP A 345 31.01 30.80 -5.76
C ASP A 345 29.71 30.86 -6.55
N MET A 346 28.80 31.79 -6.22
CA MET A 346 27.48 31.85 -6.86
C MET A 346 27.57 32.25 -8.34
N GLU A 347 28.61 32.98 -8.77
CA GLU A 347 28.82 33.25 -10.16
C GLU A 347 29.27 31.98 -10.93
N ASP A 348 30.08 31.14 -10.31
CA ASP A 348 30.47 29.84 -10.90
C ASP A 348 29.26 28.87 -10.96
N VAL A 349 28.43 28.84 -9.94
CA VAL A 349 27.15 28.12 -9.94
C VAL A 349 26.25 28.62 -11.05
N ARG A 350 26.09 29.94 -11.21
CA ARG A 350 25.32 30.57 -12.28
C ARG A 350 25.79 30.10 -13.67
N ARG A 351 27.12 30.09 -13.88
CA ARG A 351 27.75 29.63 -15.16
C ARG A 351 27.55 28.14 -15.36
N ARG A 352 27.74 27.33 -14.34
CA ARG A 352 27.59 25.87 -14.39
C ARG A 352 26.20 25.45 -14.86
N TYR A 353 25.16 26.10 -14.34
CA TYR A 353 23.77 25.85 -14.70
C TYR A 353 23.27 26.69 -15.89
N SER A 354 24.13 27.52 -16.47
CA SER A 354 23.79 28.41 -17.62
C SER A 354 22.55 29.27 -17.31
N ILE A 355 22.52 29.91 -16.14
CA ILE A 355 21.45 30.78 -15.70
C ILE A 355 21.70 32.19 -16.24
N GLY A 356 20.77 32.71 -17.05
CA GLY A 356 20.84 34.06 -17.64
C GLY A 356 20.13 35.12 -16.80
N SER A 357 18.97 34.80 -16.24
CA SER A 357 18.12 35.71 -15.46
C SER A 357 17.15 34.92 -14.57
N LEU A 358 16.33 35.64 -13.77
CA LEU A 358 15.24 35.05 -12.97
C LEU A 358 14.16 34.32 -13.80
N SER A 359 14.13 34.46 -15.13
CA SER A 359 13.23 33.71 -16.00
C SER A 359 13.61 32.22 -16.14
N ASP A 360 14.85 31.85 -15.87
CA ASP A 360 15.39 30.49 -15.94
C ASP A 360 15.01 29.64 -14.71
N ARG A 361 13.72 29.58 -14.34
CA ARG A 361 13.21 29.03 -13.08
C ARG A 361 13.66 27.60 -12.80
N GLU A 362 13.52 26.69 -13.75
CA GLU A 362 13.90 25.26 -13.57
C GLU A 362 15.40 25.12 -13.23
N LYS A 363 16.25 25.89 -13.91
CA LYS A 363 17.71 25.89 -13.65
C LYS A 363 18.05 26.50 -12.29
N LEU A 364 17.34 27.57 -11.91
CA LEU A 364 17.49 28.19 -10.59
C LEU A 364 17.09 27.24 -9.47
N GLU A 365 16.01 26.50 -9.64
CA GLU A 365 15.55 25.49 -8.65
C GLU A 365 16.58 24.38 -8.52
N GLU A 366 17.10 23.84 -9.64
CA GLU A 366 18.13 22.80 -9.64
C GLU A 366 19.42 23.28 -8.97
N ALA A 367 19.88 24.48 -9.32
CA ALA A 367 21.06 25.09 -8.72
C ALA A 367 20.89 25.37 -7.23
N THR A 368 19.70 25.84 -6.83
CA THR A 368 19.36 26.08 -5.40
C THR A 368 19.41 24.79 -4.60
N LYS A 369 18.85 23.70 -5.14
CA LYS A 369 18.90 22.40 -4.49
C LYS A 369 20.33 21.94 -4.29
N PHE A 370 21.17 22.05 -5.32
CA PHE A 370 22.59 21.71 -5.24
C PHE A 370 23.32 22.53 -4.14
N VAL A 371 23.18 23.87 -4.17
CA VAL A 371 23.83 24.74 -3.17
C VAL A 371 23.35 24.43 -1.75
N TYR A 372 22.04 24.22 -1.59
CA TYR A 372 21.46 23.93 -0.26
C TYR A 372 21.94 22.57 0.27
N GLU A 373 21.98 21.52 -0.55
CA GLU A 373 22.47 20.18 -0.15
C GLU A 373 23.94 20.24 0.26
N GLU A 374 24.78 20.91 -0.54
CA GLU A 374 26.23 21.04 -0.23
C GLU A 374 26.45 21.80 1.08
N GLU A 375 25.79 22.95 1.26
CA GLU A 375 25.98 23.74 2.47
C GLU A 375 25.34 23.10 3.70
N TYR A 376 24.21 22.41 3.57
CA TYR A 376 23.56 21.76 4.70
C TYR A 376 24.34 20.57 5.24
N TYR A 377 24.80 19.70 4.35
CA TYR A 377 25.48 18.46 4.74
C TYR A 377 26.98 18.63 4.98
N HIS A 378 27.62 19.48 4.20
CA HIS A 378 29.09 19.64 4.19
C HIS A 378 29.58 21.01 4.68
N GLY A 379 28.67 22.01 4.74
CA GLY A 379 28.99 23.37 5.12
C GLY A 379 29.27 23.53 6.61
N ARG A 380 30.28 24.37 6.91
CA ARG A 380 30.59 24.81 8.26
C ARG A 380 30.38 26.30 8.40
N ILE A 381 29.82 26.71 9.51
CA ILE A 381 29.69 28.14 9.87
C ILE A 381 31.09 28.70 10.08
N VAL A 382 31.38 29.87 9.50
CA VAL A 382 32.69 30.51 9.63
C VAL A 382 32.68 31.79 10.46
N LYS A 383 31.49 32.26 10.88
CA LYS A 383 31.29 33.46 11.67
C LYS A 383 30.39 33.23 12.87
N GLY A 384 30.51 34.11 13.87
CA GLY A 384 29.65 34.10 15.06
C GLY A 384 29.95 32.98 16.05
N GLU A 385 29.05 32.76 16.97
CA GLU A 385 29.19 31.84 18.11
C GLU A 385 29.32 30.36 17.65
N TYR A 386 28.77 30.02 16.52
CA TYR A 386 28.75 28.65 15.99
C TYR A 386 29.88 28.37 14.97
N ALA A 387 30.90 29.23 14.92
CA ALA A 387 32.02 29.03 13.98
C ALA A 387 32.69 27.66 14.15
N GLY A 388 32.93 26.95 13.03
CA GLY A 388 33.47 25.58 12.97
C GLY A 388 32.41 24.47 13.03
N SER A 389 31.16 24.76 13.40
CA SER A 389 30.07 23.76 13.48
C SER A 389 29.47 23.48 12.10
N LEU A 390 28.98 22.26 11.89
CA LEU A 390 28.22 21.93 10.69
C LEU A 390 26.84 22.60 10.70
N VAL A 391 26.40 23.07 9.54
CA VAL A 391 25.10 23.76 9.39
C VAL A 391 23.95 22.91 9.92
N ARG A 392 23.88 21.64 9.55
CA ARG A 392 22.82 20.72 9.98
C ARG A 392 22.72 20.56 11.51
N ASP A 393 23.83 20.75 12.24
CA ASP A 393 23.88 20.53 13.70
C ASP A 393 23.47 21.78 14.49
N VAL A 394 23.48 22.96 13.87
CA VAL A 394 23.26 24.25 14.56
C VAL A 394 22.08 25.08 14.04
N LYS A 395 21.52 24.76 12.87
CA LYS A 395 20.41 25.51 12.28
C LYS A 395 19.24 25.71 13.23
N GLU A 396 18.81 24.63 13.89
CA GLU A 396 17.70 24.68 14.85
C GLU A 396 18.06 25.49 16.11
N LYS A 397 19.31 25.40 16.57
CA LYS A 397 19.80 26.15 17.72
C LYS A 397 19.80 27.66 17.43
N ILE A 398 20.27 28.04 16.24
CA ILE A 398 20.27 29.45 15.80
C ILE A 398 18.83 29.98 15.72
N THR A 399 17.89 29.22 15.16
CA THR A 399 16.48 29.58 15.16
C THR A 399 15.94 29.86 16.56
N ASN A 400 16.14 28.89 17.46
CA ASN A 400 15.67 29.02 18.86
C ASN A 400 16.30 30.18 19.60
N GLU A 401 17.56 30.47 19.37
CA GLU A 401 18.29 31.61 19.97
C GLU A 401 17.74 32.93 19.43
N LEU A 402 17.55 33.12 18.14
CA LEU A 402 16.96 34.32 17.55
C LEU A 402 15.57 34.62 18.14
N ILE A 403 14.77 33.57 18.33
CA ILE A 403 13.44 33.68 18.94
C ILE A 403 13.56 34.06 20.42
N ALA A 404 14.44 33.41 21.19
CA ALA A 404 14.67 33.68 22.61
C ALA A 404 15.16 35.10 22.86
N ARG A 405 15.97 35.66 21.97
CA ARG A 405 16.46 37.04 21.98
C ARG A 405 15.40 38.06 21.53
N GLY A 406 14.22 37.61 21.07
CA GLY A 406 13.16 38.49 20.56
C GLY A 406 13.51 39.18 19.22
N MET A 407 14.41 38.60 18.45
CA MET A 407 14.86 39.05 17.12
C MET A 407 14.11 38.35 15.98
N ALA A 408 13.36 37.31 16.30
CA ALA A 408 12.59 36.55 15.32
C ALA A 408 11.32 35.94 15.94
N ILE A 409 10.42 35.47 15.08
CA ILE A 409 9.26 34.63 15.44
C ILE A 409 9.19 33.41 14.54
N PRO A 410 8.59 32.31 15.00
CA PRO A 410 8.20 31.25 14.10
C PRO A 410 7.02 31.71 13.22
N VAL A 411 7.11 31.43 11.92
CA VAL A 411 6.05 31.62 10.93
C VAL A 411 5.80 30.27 10.29
N TYR A 412 4.56 29.79 10.33
CA TYR A 412 4.21 28.46 9.86
C TYR A 412 3.49 28.52 8.51
N GLU A 413 3.89 27.63 7.60
CA GLU A 413 3.32 27.48 6.25
C GLU A 413 2.95 26.03 5.97
N THR A 414 2.04 25.85 5.02
CA THR A 414 1.82 24.55 4.40
C THR A 414 2.98 24.24 3.44
N SER A 415 3.44 22.99 3.37
CA SER A 415 4.53 22.56 2.47
C SER A 415 4.20 22.74 0.97
N ARG A 416 2.92 22.86 0.65
CA ARG A 416 2.36 23.21 -0.66
C ARG A 416 0.98 23.85 -0.49
N LYS A 417 0.50 24.53 -1.51
CA LYS A 417 -0.90 25.01 -1.53
C LYS A 417 -1.84 23.82 -1.48
N ALA A 418 -2.82 23.86 -0.62
CA ALA A 418 -3.77 22.79 -0.39
C ALA A 418 -5.18 23.33 -0.14
N GLU A 419 -6.17 22.50 -0.49
CA GLU A 419 -7.59 22.79 -0.28
C GLU A 419 -8.23 21.62 0.48
N THR A 420 -9.25 21.94 1.26
CA THR A 420 -10.08 20.91 1.88
C THR A 420 -10.96 20.23 0.82
N ARG A 421 -11.53 19.07 1.18
CA ARG A 421 -12.54 18.43 0.32
C ARG A 421 -13.77 19.30 0.05
N GLU A 422 -13.98 20.36 0.83
CA GLU A 422 -15.01 21.37 0.65
C GLU A 422 -14.61 22.50 -0.32
N GLY A 423 -13.33 22.55 -0.72
CA GLY A 423 -12.78 23.57 -1.62
C GLY A 423 -12.27 24.82 -0.90
N ASN A 424 -12.13 24.79 0.43
CA ASN A 424 -11.58 25.90 1.19
C ASN A 424 -10.05 25.80 1.23
N ARG A 425 -9.38 26.95 1.16
CA ARG A 425 -7.93 27.01 1.31
C ARG A 425 -7.49 26.52 2.69
N VAL A 426 -6.47 25.69 2.74
CA VAL A 426 -5.82 25.24 3.99
C VAL A 426 -4.65 26.17 4.31
N ILE A 427 -4.61 26.67 5.54
CA ILE A 427 -3.51 27.46 6.10
C ILE A 427 -2.96 26.75 7.35
N VAL A 428 -1.93 27.32 7.97
CA VAL A 428 -1.50 26.90 9.31
C VAL A 428 -2.00 27.90 10.33
N ALA A 429 -2.67 27.42 11.38
CA ALA A 429 -3.07 28.20 12.55
C ALA A 429 -2.46 27.63 13.83
N VAL A 430 -2.16 28.48 14.82
CA VAL A 430 -1.78 28.02 16.17
C VAL A 430 -3.03 27.95 17.03
N ILE A 431 -3.48 26.74 17.27
CA ILE A 431 -4.69 26.49 18.05
C ILE A 431 -4.34 26.42 19.54
N LYS A 432 -4.95 27.35 20.29
CA LYS A 432 -4.77 27.38 21.74
C LYS A 432 -5.52 26.25 22.42
N GLY A 433 -4.85 25.61 23.37
CA GLY A 433 -5.44 24.53 24.16
C GLY A 433 -5.86 23.32 23.32
N GLN A 434 -5.14 22.97 22.26
CA GLN A 434 -5.34 21.78 21.47
C GLN A 434 -4.99 20.52 22.26
N TRP A 435 -5.79 19.47 22.12
CA TRP A 435 -5.50 18.13 22.63
C TRP A 435 -4.69 17.32 21.65
N PHE A 436 -3.62 16.70 22.12
CA PHE A 436 -2.76 15.86 21.29
C PHE A 436 -2.20 14.65 22.05
N ILE A 437 -1.92 13.58 21.30
CA ILE A 437 -1.19 12.42 21.79
C ILE A 437 0.30 12.65 21.55
N ASP A 438 1.10 12.45 22.57
CA ASP A 438 2.54 12.67 22.53
C ASP A 438 3.30 11.40 22.17
N TYR A 439 3.35 11.10 20.88
CA TYR A 439 4.13 9.97 20.36
C TYR A 439 5.64 10.19 20.39
N SER A 440 6.13 11.35 20.85
CA SER A 440 7.57 11.65 20.96
C SER A 440 8.24 11.00 22.17
N ILE A 441 7.46 10.46 23.12
CA ILE A 441 7.95 9.85 24.36
C ILE A 441 8.84 8.65 24.06
N GLU A 442 10.14 8.77 24.37
CA GLU A 442 11.15 7.80 23.97
C GLU A 442 10.96 6.41 24.60
N GLU A 443 10.48 6.33 25.83
CA GLU A 443 10.16 5.05 26.47
C GLU A 443 9.07 4.30 25.68
N TRP A 444 8.05 5.03 25.22
CA TRP A 444 6.99 4.45 24.40
C TRP A 444 7.49 3.99 23.03
N LYS A 445 8.32 4.83 22.37
CA LYS A 445 9.01 4.45 21.11
C LYS A 445 9.84 3.19 21.25
N ASN A 446 10.58 3.05 22.35
CA ASN A 446 11.42 1.87 22.60
C ASN A 446 10.60 0.60 22.75
N LYS A 447 9.46 0.63 23.42
CA LYS A 447 8.52 -0.50 23.49
C LYS A 447 8.00 -0.88 22.10
N VAL A 448 7.65 0.12 21.26
CA VAL A 448 7.18 -0.11 19.89
C VAL A 448 8.28 -0.70 19.01
N ARG A 449 9.53 -0.21 19.10
CA ARG A 449 10.68 -0.81 18.39
C ARG A 449 10.91 -2.27 18.82
N GLY A 450 10.74 -2.57 20.09
CA GLY A 450 10.78 -3.93 20.64
C GLY A 450 9.69 -4.83 20.02
N LEU A 451 8.46 -4.34 19.88
CA LEU A 451 7.39 -5.04 19.19
C LEU A 451 7.74 -5.28 17.71
N ILE A 452 8.13 -4.25 16.97
CA ILE A 452 8.47 -4.33 15.53
C ILE A 452 9.56 -5.37 15.29
N SER A 453 10.52 -5.52 16.21
CA SER A 453 11.65 -6.45 16.05
C SER A 453 11.24 -7.92 15.96
N ARG A 454 10.11 -8.30 16.57
CA ARG A 454 9.60 -9.68 16.67
C ARG A 454 8.35 -9.95 15.82
N MET A 455 7.73 -8.91 15.22
CA MET A 455 6.57 -9.07 14.35
C MET A 455 6.90 -9.77 13.04
N ILE A 456 5.91 -10.48 12.51
CA ILE A 456 5.91 -10.97 11.13
C ILE A 456 5.47 -9.83 10.22
N LEU A 457 6.41 -9.24 9.50
CA LEU A 457 6.17 -8.12 8.60
C LEU A 457 6.36 -8.55 7.15
N ARG A 458 5.41 -8.18 6.28
CA ARG A 458 5.46 -8.48 4.85
C ARG A 458 5.08 -7.24 4.01
N PRO A 459 5.89 -6.85 3.01
CA PRO A 459 7.20 -7.41 2.64
C PRO A 459 8.30 -7.18 3.69
N ASP A 460 9.44 -7.83 3.55
CA ASP A 460 10.50 -7.82 4.58
C ASP A 460 11.07 -6.41 4.85
N ASN A 461 11.09 -5.52 3.85
CA ASN A 461 11.52 -4.12 4.01
C ASN A 461 10.57 -3.27 4.86
N LEU A 462 9.36 -3.75 5.15
CA LEU A 462 8.36 -3.05 5.97
C LEU A 462 8.89 -2.74 7.37
N LYS A 463 9.76 -3.58 7.91
CA LYS A 463 10.42 -3.36 9.20
C LYS A 463 11.15 -2.02 9.27
N ASN A 464 11.95 -1.72 8.25
CA ASN A 464 12.73 -0.48 8.21
C ASN A 464 11.81 0.75 8.06
N GLN A 465 10.74 0.63 7.30
CA GLN A 465 9.75 1.70 7.13
C GLN A 465 9.04 2.04 8.46
N PHE A 466 8.67 1.02 9.25
CA PHE A 466 8.11 1.24 10.58
C PHE A 466 9.10 1.86 11.54
N LEU A 467 10.36 1.40 11.57
CA LEU A 467 11.39 1.99 12.42
C LEU A 467 11.59 3.47 12.10
N GLN A 468 11.66 3.83 10.82
CA GLN A 468 11.71 5.22 10.38
C GLN A 468 10.48 6.00 10.83
N ALA A 469 9.28 5.46 10.65
CA ALA A 469 8.04 6.12 11.07
C ALA A 469 8.02 6.38 12.58
N VAL A 470 8.48 5.42 13.41
CA VAL A 470 8.61 5.56 14.86
C VAL A 470 9.62 6.64 15.24
N ASP A 471 10.74 6.73 14.53
CA ASP A 471 11.76 7.74 14.82
C ASP A 471 11.28 9.16 14.52
N TRP A 472 10.50 9.31 13.44
CA TRP A 472 10.05 10.62 12.95
C TRP A 472 8.76 11.11 13.60
N ILE A 473 7.94 10.22 14.16
CA ILE A 473 6.68 10.64 14.75
C ILE A 473 6.90 11.56 15.96
N ARG A 474 6.06 12.60 16.05
CA ARG A 474 6.02 13.59 17.12
C ARG A 474 4.61 13.64 17.70
N GLU A 475 4.30 14.72 18.38
CA GLU A 475 2.95 15.00 18.86
C GLU A 475 1.96 15.04 17.69
N ARG A 476 0.77 14.47 17.90
CA ARG A 476 -0.29 14.48 16.91
C ARG A 476 -1.60 14.96 17.53
N PRO A 477 -2.27 15.93 16.91
CA PRO A 477 -3.60 16.36 17.35
C PRO A 477 -4.53 15.15 17.35
N CYS A 478 -5.28 14.96 18.43
CA CYS A 478 -6.19 13.83 18.57
C CYS A 478 -7.66 14.23 18.70
N ALA A 479 -7.97 15.52 18.64
CA ALA A 479 -9.34 16.02 18.76
C ALA A 479 -9.57 17.26 17.91
N ARG A 480 -10.85 17.48 17.53
CA ARG A 480 -11.33 18.58 16.69
C ARG A 480 -12.57 19.20 17.31
N ARG A 481 -12.89 20.47 16.95
CA ARG A 481 -14.11 21.15 17.41
C ARG A 481 -15.36 20.65 16.71
N ARG A 482 -15.26 20.09 15.50
CA ARG A 482 -16.36 19.58 14.68
C ARG A 482 -16.04 18.21 14.10
N GLY A 483 -17.04 17.41 13.83
CA GLY A 483 -16.92 16.09 13.25
C GLY A 483 -17.97 15.14 13.78
N LEU A 484 -18.16 14.02 13.08
CA LEU A 484 -18.87 12.86 13.60
C LEU A 484 -17.89 12.03 14.46
N GLY A 485 -18.38 11.35 15.47
CA GLY A 485 -17.58 10.44 16.29
C GLY A 485 -17.72 10.68 17.79
N THR A 486 -16.79 10.13 18.55
CA THR A 486 -16.78 10.12 20.01
C THR A 486 -16.37 11.47 20.58
N ARG A 487 -17.11 11.97 21.56
CA ARG A 487 -16.71 13.16 22.32
C ARG A 487 -15.53 12.82 23.24
N LEU A 488 -14.57 13.76 23.33
CA LEU A 488 -13.41 13.59 24.20
C LEU A 488 -13.87 13.54 25.67
N PRO A 489 -13.53 12.50 26.43
CA PRO A 489 -14.08 12.31 27.78
C PRO A 489 -13.73 13.42 28.77
N MET A 490 -12.52 13.99 28.66
CA MET A 490 -12.03 15.06 29.53
C MET A 490 -12.44 16.47 29.07
N ASP A 491 -12.98 16.62 27.83
CA ASP A 491 -13.38 17.92 27.28
C ASP A 491 -14.44 17.74 26.20
N ARG A 492 -15.71 17.66 26.59
CA ARG A 492 -16.86 17.31 25.73
C ARG A 492 -17.14 18.26 24.58
N GLU A 493 -16.51 19.43 24.53
CA GLU A 493 -16.58 20.36 23.40
C GLU A 493 -15.80 19.82 22.18
N TRP A 494 -14.86 18.88 22.42
CA TRP A 494 -14.03 18.29 21.38
C TRP A 494 -14.55 16.91 20.95
N VAL A 495 -14.35 16.60 19.68
CA VAL A 495 -14.60 15.28 19.07
C VAL A 495 -13.24 14.63 18.78
N ILE A 496 -13.10 13.38 19.15
CA ILE A 496 -11.88 12.59 18.85
C ILE A 496 -11.70 12.46 17.33
N GLU A 497 -10.49 12.64 16.88
CA GLU A 497 -10.10 12.58 15.47
C GLU A 497 -10.18 11.14 14.93
N SER A 498 -10.58 10.97 13.67
CA SER A 498 -10.91 9.67 13.06
C SER A 498 -9.75 8.67 12.97
N LEU A 499 -8.50 9.12 12.83
CA LEU A 499 -7.35 8.20 12.89
C LEU A 499 -7.04 7.77 14.33
N SER A 500 -7.37 8.62 15.31
CA SER A 500 -7.09 8.38 16.73
C SER A 500 -8.13 7.50 17.39
N ASP A 501 -9.42 7.58 16.96
CA ASP A 501 -10.51 6.75 17.48
C ASP A 501 -10.43 5.30 16.96
N SER A 502 -9.66 5.02 15.92
CA SER A 502 -9.62 3.74 15.23
C SER A 502 -8.31 2.94 15.42
N THR A 503 -7.59 3.19 16.49
CA THR A 503 -6.28 2.56 16.71
C THR A 503 -6.34 1.16 17.31
N ILE A 504 -7.32 0.86 18.15
CA ILE A 504 -7.45 -0.46 18.82
C ILE A 504 -8.82 -1.11 18.59
N TYR A 505 -9.59 -0.62 17.62
CA TYR A 505 -10.94 -1.10 17.33
C TYR A 505 -11.02 -2.61 17.02
N THR A 506 -9.91 -3.20 16.58
CA THR A 506 -9.80 -4.62 16.29
C THR A 506 -10.12 -5.51 17.51
N ALA A 507 -9.94 -4.99 18.73
CA ALA A 507 -10.32 -5.68 19.95
C ALA A 507 -11.84 -5.81 20.10
N VAL A 508 -12.60 -4.80 19.67
CA VAL A 508 -14.05 -4.77 19.78
C VAL A 508 -14.73 -5.87 18.97
N TYR A 509 -14.16 -6.26 17.82
CA TYR A 509 -14.67 -7.38 17.03
C TYR A 509 -14.84 -8.66 17.83
N THR A 510 -13.97 -8.89 18.80
CA THR A 510 -14.00 -10.13 19.59
C THR A 510 -15.16 -10.18 20.59
N VAL A 511 -15.66 -9.02 21.03
CA VAL A 511 -16.59 -8.91 22.16
C VAL A 511 -17.92 -8.23 21.83
N ILE A 512 -18.07 -7.60 20.66
CA ILE A 512 -19.26 -6.81 20.32
C ILE A 512 -20.60 -7.57 20.47
N PRO A 513 -20.72 -8.88 20.18
CA PRO A 513 -21.98 -9.60 20.40
C PRO A 513 -22.38 -9.65 21.87
N TYR A 514 -21.43 -9.69 22.79
CA TYR A 514 -21.69 -9.70 24.24
C TYR A 514 -22.00 -8.30 24.75
N LEU A 515 -21.26 -7.29 24.31
CA LEU A 515 -21.49 -5.89 24.68
C LEU A 515 -22.90 -5.43 24.28
N ARG A 516 -23.40 -5.87 23.14
CA ARG A 516 -24.80 -5.60 22.73
C ARG A 516 -25.84 -6.22 23.65
N LYS A 517 -25.59 -7.44 24.16
CA LYS A 517 -26.45 -8.10 25.13
C LYS A 517 -26.42 -7.43 26.50
N ILE A 518 -25.24 -6.92 26.89
CA ILE A 518 -25.09 -6.13 28.13
C ILE A 518 -25.93 -4.84 28.05
N GLY A 519 -25.88 -4.17 26.89
CA GLY A 519 -26.57 -2.91 26.63
C GLY A 519 -25.75 -1.69 27.06
N VAL A 520 -25.82 -0.63 26.26
CA VAL A 520 -24.95 0.56 26.35
C VAL A 520 -25.00 1.23 27.73
N GLU A 521 -26.15 1.24 28.38
CA GLU A 521 -26.35 1.93 29.68
C GLU A 521 -25.54 1.27 30.81
N ARG A 522 -25.28 -0.02 30.72
CA ARG A 522 -24.53 -0.80 31.72
C ARG A 522 -23.02 -0.90 31.41
N ILE A 523 -22.57 -0.32 30.27
CA ILE A 523 -21.17 -0.33 29.86
C ILE A 523 -20.44 0.89 30.43
N ASN A 524 -19.35 0.65 31.14
CA ASN A 524 -18.46 1.67 31.70
C ASN A 524 -16.97 1.26 31.59
N GLY A 525 -16.05 2.10 32.05
CA GLY A 525 -14.62 1.85 32.02
C GLY A 525 -14.18 0.62 32.82
N GLU A 526 -14.80 0.37 33.99
CA GLU A 526 -14.54 -0.80 34.84
C GLU A 526 -14.85 -2.11 34.11
N LEU A 527 -15.93 -2.14 33.31
CA LEU A 527 -16.29 -3.30 32.51
C LEU A 527 -15.24 -3.58 31.43
N PHE A 528 -14.74 -2.54 30.76
CA PHE A 528 -13.66 -2.69 29.76
C PHE A 528 -12.33 -3.10 30.40
N ASP A 529 -11.98 -2.54 31.55
CA ASP A 529 -10.81 -2.97 32.34
C ASP A 529 -10.90 -4.45 32.71
N TYR A 530 -12.07 -4.91 33.09
CA TYR A 530 -12.31 -6.33 33.40
C TYR A 530 -12.16 -7.23 32.18
N ILE A 531 -12.79 -6.86 31.07
CA ILE A 531 -12.79 -7.67 29.83
C ILE A 531 -11.40 -7.67 29.18
N PHE A 532 -10.82 -6.51 28.96
CA PHE A 532 -9.62 -6.38 28.12
C PHE A 532 -8.29 -6.44 28.89
N LEU A 533 -8.26 -5.95 30.12
CA LEU A 533 -7.04 -5.89 30.92
C LEU A 533 -7.00 -6.94 32.03
N GLY A 534 -8.14 -7.57 32.31
CA GLY A 534 -8.26 -8.55 33.40
C GLY A 534 -8.15 -7.92 34.79
N LYS A 535 -8.43 -6.61 34.90
CA LYS A 535 -8.45 -5.90 36.18
C LYS A 535 -9.79 -6.10 36.92
N GLY A 536 -9.74 -6.20 38.23
CA GLY A 536 -10.93 -6.40 39.08
C GLY A 536 -11.40 -7.84 39.15
N ASP A 537 -12.35 -8.11 40.01
CA ASP A 537 -12.97 -9.43 40.25
C ASP A 537 -14.44 -9.52 39.80
N GLY A 538 -14.96 -8.46 39.19
CA GLY A 538 -16.32 -8.40 38.64
C GLY A 538 -17.44 -8.44 39.70
N LYS A 539 -17.14 -8.31 41.03
CA LYS A 539 -18.13 -8.37 42.08
C LYS A 539 -19.12 -7.19 42.09
N ASN A 540 -18.69 -6.07 41.49
CA ASN A 540 -19.52 -4.87 41.39
C ASN A 540 -20.54 -4.96 40.26
N PHE A 541 -20.45 -5.97 39.39
CA PHE A 541 -21.37 -6.13 38.26
C PHE A 541 -22.61 -6.90 38.71
N GLU A 542 -23.78 -6.54 38.15
CA GLU A 542 -24.97 -7.37 38.22
C GLU A 542 -24.66 -8.78 37.70
N GLU A 543 -25.30 -9.82 38.26
CA GLU A 543 -24.97 -11.22 37.92
C GLU A 543 -25.07 -11.51 36.42
N GLU A 544 -26.09 -10.96 35.74
CA GLU A 544 -26.28 -11.10 34.30
C GLU A 544 -25.13 -10.45 33.51
N VAL A 545 -24.75 -9.20 33.87
CA VAL A 545 -23.65 -8.45 33.26
C VAL A 545 -22.35 -9.20 33.48
N ARG A 546 -22.10 -9.72 34.67
CA ARG A 546 -20.89 -10.47 34.99
C ARG A 546 -20.76 -11.73 34.15
N LYS A 547 -21.81 -12.52 33.99
CA LYS A 547 -21.81 -13.72 33.12
C LYS A 547 -21.44 -13.37 31.68
N LEU A 548 -22.05 -12.29 31.14
CA LEU A 548 -21.74 -11.84 29.79
C LEU A 548 -20.31 -11.25 29.66
N ALA A 549 -19.82 -10.57 30.70
CA ALA A 549 -18.47 -10.03 30.76
C ALA A 549 -17.39 -11.14 30.83
N ASP A 550 -17.69 -12.23 31.60
CA ASP A 550 -16.85 -13.43 31.66
C ASP A 550 -16.72 -14.07 30.28
N LEU A 551 -17.83 -14.27 29.56
CA LEU A 551 -17.81 -14.77 28.19
C LEU A 551 -17.08 -13.84 27.23
N ALA A 552 -17.29 -12.53 27.34
CA ALA A 552 -16.57 -11.55 26.52
C ALA A 552 -15.06 -11.58 26.75
N ARG A 553 -14.64 -11.73 28.02
CA ARG A 553 -13.23 -11.84 28.39
C ARG A 553 -12.59 -13.14 27.87
N GLU A 554 -13.33 -14.26 27.91
CA GLU A 554 -12.90 -15.53 27.32
C GLU A 554 -12.74 -15.40 25.81
N GLU A 555 -13.72 -14.82 25.11
CA GLU A 555 -13.68 -14.58 23.67
C GLU A 555 -12.52 -13.64 23.28
N PHE A 556 -12.32 -12.54 24.00
CA PHE A 556 -11.17 -11.67 23.78
C PHE A 556 -9.85 -12.41 23.97
N SER A 557 -9.72 -13.15 25.07
CA SER A 557 -8.50 -13.89 25.39
C SER A 557 -8.19 -15.00 24.37
N TYR A 558 -9.23 -15.59 23.78
CA TYR A 558 -9.07 -16.60 22.72
C TYR A 558 -8.66 -15.97 21.39
N TRP A 559 -9.34 -14.91 20.95
CA TRP A 559 -9.11 -14.33 19.63
C TRP A 559 -7.90 -13.40 19.57
N TYR A 560 -7.66 -12.60 20.61
CA TYR A 560 -6.56 -11.65 20.62
C TYR A 560 -5.23 -12.32 21.02
N PRO A 561 -4.11 -11.87 20.45
CA PRO A 561 -3.89 -10.73 19.56
C PRO A 561 -4.33 -10.97 18.11
N VAL A 562 -4.35 -9.90 17.29
CA VAL A 562 -4.50 -9.98 15.83
C VAL A 562 -3.31 -10.74 15.25
N ASP A 563 -3.57 -11.83 14.53
CA ASP A 563 -2.50 -12.64 13.91
C ASP A 563 -1.97 -11.98 12.64
N LEU A 564 -2.85 -11.37 11.85
CA LEU A 564 -2.47 -10.62 10.66
C LEU A 564 -3.36 -9.39 10.45
N ARG A 565 -2.74 -8.23 10.37
CA ARG A 565 -3.35 -6.99 9.88
C ARG A 565 -2.90 -6.76 8.44
N HIS A 566 -3.82 -6.91 7.46
CA HIS A 566 -3.53 -6.62 6.06
C HIS A 566 -4.12 -5.27 5.65
N THR A 567 -3.34 -4.42 4.96
CA THR A 567 -3.78 -3.11 4.44
C THR A 567 -2.90 -2.65 3.28
N SER A 568 -3.10 -1.44 2.75
CA SER A 568 -2.22 -0.84 1.74
C SER A 568 -1.08 -0.03 2.37
N TYR A 569 0.04 0.11 1.65
CA TYR A 569 1.26 0.76 2.14
C TYR A 569 1.12 2.23 2.59
N PRO A 570 0.18 3.07 2.08
CA PRO A 570 0.05 4.44 2.57
C PRO A 570 -0.30 4.55 4.06
N HIS A 571 -0.85 3.49 4.66
CA HIS A 571 -1.21 3.47 6.08
C HIS A 571 -0.04 3.27 7.04
N ILE A 572 1.19 3.07 6.56
CA ILE A 572 2.37 2.79 7.40
C ILE A 572 2.67 3.95 8.33
N THR A 573 2.75 5.17 7.80
CA THR A 573 3.19 6.36 8.53
C THR A 573 2.09 7.05 9.35
N ASN A 574 0.86 6.55 9.27
CA ASN A 574 -0.28 7.07 10.03
C ASN A 574 -0.97 5.95 10.82
N HIS A 575 -2.06 5.39 10.32
CA HIS A 575 -2.91 4.42 11.02
C HIS A 575 -2.14 3.24 11.64
N LEU A 576 -1.22 2.59 10.88
CA LEU A 576 -0.51 1.41 11.38
C LEU A 576 0.50 1.76 12.48
N THR A 577 1.18 2.90 12.37
CA THR A 577 2.07 3.38 13.43
C THR A 577 1.28 3.67 14.70
N PHE A 578 0.14 4.38 14.60
CA PHE A 578 -0.73 4.65 15.77
C PHE A 578 -1.31 3.37 16.35
N TYR A 579 -1.68 2.40 15.51
CA TYR A 579 -2.13 1.07 15.93
C TYR A 579 -1.07 0.38 16.81
N LEU A 580 0.22 0.37 16.41
CA LEU A 580 1.29 -0.23 17.19
C LEU A 580 1.49 0.50 18.53
N PHE A 581 1.55 1.83 18.52
CA PHE A 581 1.72 2.63 19.73
C PHE A 581 0.61 2.39 20.74
N ASN A 582 -0.65 2.45 20.31
CA ASN A 582 -1.79 2.30 21.21
C ASN A 582 -1.90 0.86 21.75
N HIS A 583 -1.59 -0.18 20.96
CA HIS A 583 -1.57 -1.55 21.47
C HIS A 583 -0.52 -1.75 22.57
N VAL A 584 0.67 -1.18 22.37
CA VAL A 584 1.77 -1.27 23.35
C VAL A 584 1.45 -0.49 24.63
N ALA A 585 0.71 0.61 24.54
CA ALA A 585 0.31 1.39 25.71
C ALA A 585 -0.77 0.68 26.52
N ILE A 586 -1.82 0.19 25.88
CA ILE A 586 -3.08 -0.23 26.52
C ILE A 586 -3.05 -1.70 26.90
N PHE A 587 -2.60 -2.57 26.00
CA PHE A 587 -2.70 -4.00 26.23
C PHE A 587 -1.42 -4.62 26.81
N PRO A 588 -1.54 -5.67 27.65
CA PRO A 588 -0.42 -6.51 28.02
C PRO A 588 0.26 -7.12 26.80
N GLU A 589 1.57 -7.38 26.90
CA GLU A 589 2.43 -7.84 25.80
C GLU A 589 1.88 -9.07 25.04
N ARG A 590 1.23 -10.00 25.74
CA ARG A 590 0.59 -11.18 25.12
C ARG A 590 -0.51 -10.86 24.12
N PHE A 591 -1.06 -9.64 24.16
CA PHE A 591 -2.10 -9.17 23.26
C PHE A 591 -1.61 -8.18 22.20
N TRP A 592 -0.30 -7.99 22.07
CA TRP A 592 0.27 -7.15 21.03
C TRP A 592 0.20 -7.84 19.66
N PRO A 593 -0.01 -7.09 18.57
CA PRO A 593 -0.17 -7.64 17.24
C PRO A 593 0.98 -8.56 16.82
N VAL A 594 0.66 -9.66 16.13
CA VAL A 594 1.63 -10.67 15.69
C VAL A 594 2.22 -10.30 14.32
N GLY A 595 1.39 -9.89 13.38
CA GLY A 595 1.82 -9.64 12.02
C GLY A 595 1.10 -8.50 11.32
N ILE A 596 1.82 -7.84 10.40
CA ILE A 596 1.29 -6.85 9.48
C ILE A 596 1.78 -7.17 8.07
N SER A 597 0.87 -7.07 7.10
CA SER A 597 1.21 -7.08 5.69
C SER A 597 0.65 -5.86 4.97
N THR A 598 1.44 -5.30 4.05
CA THR A 598 0.99 -4.18 3.22
C THR A 598 0.95 -4.58 1.76
N GLY A 599 -0.12 -4.20 1.08
CA GLY A 599 -0.32 -4.43 -0.35
C GLY A 599 -0.07 -3.17 -1.17
N GLY A 600 0.20 -3.37 -2.47
CA GLY A 600 0.25 -2.28 -3.45
C GLY A 600 -1.13 -1.72 -3.76
N MET A 601 -1.16 -0.60 -4.47
CA MET A 601 -2.36 0.09 -4.93
C MET A 601 -2.88 -0.51 -6.26
N VAL A 602 -4.03 -0.04 -6.70
CA VAL A 602 -4.54 -0.30 -8.05
C VAL A 602 -4.45 0.99 -8.86
N ILE A 603 -3.79 0.91 -10.00
CA ILE A 603 -3.85 1.92 -11.06
C ILE A 603 -4.76 1.42 -12.18
N SER A 604 -5.18 2.28 -13.08
CA SER A 604 -6.08 1.94 -14.17
C SER A 604 -5.55 2.49 -15.48
N GLU A 605 -5.39 1.60 -16.49
CA GLU A 605 -4.89 1.93 -17.83
C GLU A 605 -3.55 2.72 -17.76
N GLY A 606 -2.64 2.29 -16.87
CA GLY A 606 -1.33 2.90 -16.67
C GLY A 606 -1.34 4.23 -15.88
N GLN A 607 -2.48 4.64 -15.33
CA GLN A 607 -2.61 5.90 -14.61
C GLN A 607 -3.20 5.71 -13.22
N LYS A 608 -2.83 6.58 -12.28
CA LYS A 608 -3.49 6.67 -10.98
C LYS A 608 -4.99 6.94 -11.16
N MET A 609 -5.80 6.20 -10.41
CA MET A 609 -7.24 6.40 -10.43
C MET A 609 -7.62 7.77 -9.85
N SER A 610 -8.49 8.48 -10.55
CA SER A 610 -9.05 9.75 -10.11
C SER A 610 -10.49 9.91 -10.64
N LYS A 611 -11.38 10.39 -9.78
CA LYS A 611 -12.76 10.66 -10.17
C LYS A 611 -12.85 11.69 -11.30
N SER A 612 -11.96 12.70 -11.30
CA SER A 612 -11.91 13.73 -12.35
C SER A 612 -11.48 13.18 -13.72
N LYS A 613 -10.76 12.05 -13.76
CA LYS A 613 -10.35 11.38 -15.01
C LYS A 613 -11.35 10.33 -15.49
N GLY A 614 -12.39 10.04 -14.71
CA GLY A 614 -13.39 9.02 -15.05
C GLY A 614 -12.85 7.59 -15.11
N ASN A 615 -11.67 7.31 -14.53
CA ASN A 615 -11.01 6.00 -14.54
C ASN A 615 -11.15 5.23 -13.21
N VAL A 616 -12.12 5.60 -12.39
CA VAL A 616 -12.49 4.90 -11.15
C VAL A 616 -13.67 3.97 -11.44
N TYR A 617 -13.43 2.67 -11.37
CA TYR A 617 -14.47 1.67 -11.62
C TYR A 617 -15.11 1.21 -10.31
N PRO A 618 -16.45 1.40 -10.14
CA PRO A 618 -17.16 0.83 -8.99
C PRO A 618 -17.04 -0.69 -8.98
N LEU A 619 -16.83 -1.26 -7.80
CA LEU A 619 -16.62 -2.70 -7.63
C LEU A 619 -17.81 -3.52 -8.13
N LEU A 620 -19.03 -3.07 -7.84
CA LEU A 620 -20.25 -3.71 -8.30
C LEU A 620 -20.39 -3.72 -9.84
N SER A 621 -19.93 -2.67 -10.54
CA SER A 621 -19.94 -2.64 -12.01
C SER A 621 -19.02 -3.71 -12.61
N ILE A 622 -17.83 -3.89 -11.99
CA ILE A 622 -16.89 -4.93 -12.42
C ILE A 622 -17.48 -6.32 -12.17
N LYS A 623 -18.06 -6.56 -10.99
CA LYS A 623 -18.74 -7.81 -10.65
C LYS A 623 -19.84 -8.14 -11.67
N ARG A 624 -20.67 -7.18 -11.99
CA ARG A 624 -21.78 -7.39 -12.97
C ARG A 624 -21.28 -7.72 -14.37
N LYS A 625 -20.16 -7.13 -14.78
CA LYS A 625 -19.63 -7.31 -16.14
C LYS A 625 -18.79 -8.56 -16.30
N TYR A 626 -17.98 -8.91 -15.30
CA TYR A 626 -16.95 -9.94 -15.42
C TYR A 626 -17.05 -11.07 -14.41
N GLY A 627 -17.85 -10.91 -13.35
CA GLY A 627 -17.92 -11.82 -12.22
C GLY A 627 -16.84 -11.58 -11.15
N ALA A 628 -17.12 -12.05 -9.95
CA ALA A 628 -16.24 -11.89 -8.79
C ALA A 628 -14.95 -12.72 -8.91
N ASP A 629 -15.05 -13.98 -9.33
CA ASP A 629 -13.90 -14.89 -9.42
C ASP A 629 -12.88 -14.44 -10.47
N LEU A 630 -13.33 -13.85 -11.57
CA LEU A 630 -12.44 -13.29 -12.59
C LEU A 630 -11.68 -12.09 -12.04
N PHE A 631 -12.37 -11.15 -11.36
CA PHE A 631 -11.74 -10.01 -10.72
C PHE A 631 -10.70 -10.46 -9.70
N ARG A 632 -11.02 -11.42 -8.83
CA ARG A 632 -10.12 -11.99 -7.83
C ARG A 632 -8.90 -12.63 -8.46
N MET A 633 -9.08 -13.43 -9.52
CA MET A 633 -7.98 -14.06 -10.26
C MET A 633 -7.09 -13.03 -10.95
N TYR A 634 -7.66 -11.97 -11.55
CA TYR A 634 -6.89 -10.89 -12.17
C TYR A 634 -5.98 -10.21 -11.13
N LEU A 635 -6.53 -9.84 -9.97
CA LEU A 635 -5.76 -9.21 -8.90
C LEU A 635 -4.69 -10.13 -8.29
N ALA A 636 -4.97 -11.44 -8.22
CA ALA A 636 -4.06 -12.43 -7.67
C ALA A 636 -2.85 -12.66 -8.59
N SER A 637 -3.03 -12.60 -9.91
CA SER A 637 -2.02 -13.03 -10.89
C SER A 637 -1.24 -11.89 -11.55
N ASN A 638 -1.81 -10.67 -11.61
CA ASN A 638 -1.22 -9.58 -12.39
C ASN A 638 0.03 -8.98 -11.71
N ALA A 639 0.06 -8.91 -10.39
CA ALA A 639 1.23 -8.48 -9.62
C ALA A 639 1.32 -9.20 -8.28
N ASP A 640 2.53 -9.26 -7.71
CA ASP A 640 2.71 -9.71 -6.32
C ASP A 640 1.95 -8.79 -5.36
N VAL A 641 1.63 -9.30 -4.16
CA VAL A 641 0.83 -8.59 -3.16
C VAL A 641 1.35 -7.18 -2.87
N TRP A 642 2.66 -7.02 -2.82
CA TRP A 642 3.34 -5.77 -2.43
C TRP A 642 3.47 -4.73 -3.53
N TYR A 643 3.23 -5.10 -4.82
CA TYR A 643 3.35 -4.20 -5.96
C TYR A 643 1.99 -3.70 -6.44
N ASP A 644 1.99 -2.56 -7.08
CA ASP A 644 0.80 -1.99 -7.69
C ASP A 644 0.29 -2.87 -8.83
N VAL A 645 -1.03 -2.95 -8.96
CA VAL A 645 -1.71 -3.65 -10.06
C VAL A 645 -2.25 -2.64 -11.04
N ASP A 646 -2.00 -2.86 -12.32
CA ASP A 646 -2.63 -2.10 -13.39
C ASP A 646 -3.87 -2.84 -13.91
N TRP A 647 -5.04 -2.27 -13.67
CA TRP A 647 -6.29 -2.78 -14.22
C TRP A 647 -6.41 -2.36 -15.68
N ARG A 648 -6.28 -3.35 -16.58
CA ARG A 648 -6.40 -3.16 -18.02
C ARG A 648 -7.59 -3.93 -18.58
N THR A 649 -8.60 -3.21 -19.04
CA THR A 649 -9.85 -3.81 -19.55
C THR A 649 -9.60 -4.77 -20.71
N SER A 650 -8.64 -4.49 -21.58
CA SER A 650 -8.27 -5.35 -22.72
C SER A 650 -7.69 -6.71 -22.28
N GLU A 651 -7.02 -6.78 -21.14
CA GLU A 651 -6.45 -8.03 -20.62
C GLU A 651 -7.51 -8.88 -19.94
N VAL A 652 -8.49 -8.27 -19.28
CA VAL A 652 -9.56 -8.96 -18.53
C VAL A 652 -10.35 -9.91 -19.41
N GLU A 653 -10.59 -9.57 -20.69
CA GLU A 653 -11.29 -10.44 -21.64
C GLU A 653 -10.56 -11.77 -21.92
N ASN A 654 -9.22 -11.75 -21.87
CA ASN A 654 -8.43 -12.98 -22.01
C ASN A 654 -8.56 -13.88 -20.79
N TYR A 655 -8.69 -13.30 -19.59
CA TYR A 655 -8.97 -14.05 -18.36
C TYR A 655 -10.34 -14.72 -18.42
N SER A 656 -11.36 -14.04 -18.94
CA SER A 656 -12.69 -14.61 -19.11
C SER A 656 -12.68 -15.90 -19.97
N LYS A 657 -11.97 -15.87 -21.10
CA LYS A 657 -11.83 -17.06 -21.98
C LYS A 657 -11.13 -18.21 -21.25
N LYS A 658 -10.08 -17.93 -20.48
CA LYS A 658 -9.35 -18.96 -19.72
C LYS A 658 -10.19 -19.53 -18.59
N LEU A 659 -10.98 -18.72 -17.90
CA LEU A 659 -11.87 -19.16 -16.83
C LEU A 659 -12.98 -20.05 -17.38
N ALA A 660 -13.60 -19.67 -18.50
CA ALA A 660 -14.58 -20.50 -19.19
C ALA A 660 -13.96 -21.84 -19.63
N ARG A 661 -12.71 -21.83 -20.09
CA ARG A 661 -11.99 -23.07 -20.47
C ARG A 661 -11.70 -23.95 -19.24
N LEU A 662 -11.27 -23.38 -18.11
CA LEU A 662 -11.10 -24.13 -16.87
C LEU A 662 -12.40 -24.82 -16.45
N PHE A 663 -13.49 -24.08 -16.45
CA PHE A 663 -14.81 -24.60 -16.09
C PHE A 663 -15.25 -25.74 -17.00
N SER A 664 -15.14 -25.55 -18.33
CA SER A 664 -15.49 -26.58 -19.34
C SER A 664 -14.67 -27.86 -19.15
N ILE A 665 -13.34 -27.76 -19.03
CA ILE A 665 -12.45 -28.91 -18.87
C ILE A 665 -12.80 -29.71 -17.62
N LEU A 666 -12.97 -29.02 -16.46
CA LEU A 666 -13.27 -29.68 -15.21
C LEU A 666 -14.69 -30.31 -15.23
N THR A 667 -15.68 -29.65 -15.81
CA THR A 667 -17.03 -30.20 -15.98
C THR A 667 -17.00 -31.44 -16.86
N GLU A 668 -16.35 -31.39 -18.02
CA GLU A 668 -16.22 -32.53 -18.93
C GLU A 668 -15.42 -33.69 -18.32
N ALA A 669 -14.35 -33.38 -17.54
CA ALA A 669 -13.60 -34.40 -16.85
C ALA A 669 -14.41 -35.11 -15.75
N ALA A 670 -15.44 -34.48 -15.20
CA ALA A 670 -16.35 -35.12 -14.26
C ALA A 670 -17.18 -36.25 -14.89
N GLU A 671 -17.41 -36.19 -16.17
CA GLU A 671 -18.27 -37.16 -16.95
C GLU A 671 -17.47 -38.38 -17.43
N VAL A 672 -16.14 -38.32 -17.49
CA VAL A 672 -15.33 -39.44 -17.98
C VAL A 672 -14.95 -40.39 -16.84
N SER A 673 -14.68 -41.66 -17.19
CA SER A 673 -14.23 -42.72 -16.27
C SER A 673 -12.96 -43.39 -16.76
N GLY A 674 -12.29 -44.13 -15.87
CA GLY A 674 -11.07 -44.88 -16.15
C GLY A 674 -9.80 -44.16 -15.69
N GLU A 675 -8.71 -44.91 -15.57
CA GLU A 675 -7.39 -44.41 -15.20
C GLU A 675 -6.75 -43.66 -16.38
N PRO A 676 -5.85 -42.70 -16.13
CA PRO A 676 -5.06 -42.04 -17.17
C PRO A 676 -4.16 -43.05 -17.88
N ASP A 677 -3.87 -42.81 -19.16
CA ASP A 677 -2.80 -43.52 -19.86
C ASP A 677 -1.47 -43.26 -19.13
N GLU A 678 -0.62 -44.28 -19.00
CA GLU A 678 0.71 -44.14 -18.32
C GLU A 678 1.52 -43.00 -18.94
N ARG A 679 1.44 -42.81 -20.24
CA ARG A 679 2.13 -41.77 -21.01
C ARG A 679 1.66 -40.37 -20.62
N ASP A 680 0.44 -40.20 -20.13
CA ASP A 680 -0.16 -38.93 -19.77
C ASP A 680 0.00 -38.59 -18.26
N THR A 681 0.55 -39.51 -17.47
CA THR A 681 0.71 -39.33 -16.02
C THR A 681 1.72 -38.26 -15.64
N TRP A 682 2.51 -37.77 -16.60
CA TRP A 682 3.39 -36.62 -16.41
C TRP A 682 2.64 -35.35 -15.97
N ILE A 683 1.42 -35.12 -16.50
CA ILE A 683 0.62 -33.96 -16.08
C ILE A 683 0.13 -34.13 -14.65
N VAL A 684 -0.18 -35.38 -14.24
CA VAL A 684 -0.53 -35.66 -12.84
C VAL A 684 0.65 -35.35 -11.90
N SER A 685 1.89 -35.72 -12.32
CA SER A 685 3.12 -35.40 -11.61
C SER A 685 3.31 -33.89 -11.42
N ARG A 686 3.23 -33.14 -12.50
CA ARG A 686 3.37 -31.66 -12.46
C ARG A 686 2.30 -31.00 -11.60
N MET A 687 1.05 -31.47 -11.71
CA MET A 687 -0.03 -30.93 -10.90
C MET A 687 0.13 -31.25 -9.42
N ALA A 688 0.62 -32.45 -9.06
CA ALA A 688 0.93 -32.78 -7.68
C ALA A 688 1.98 -31.82 -7.08
N ASP A 689 3.05 -31.53 -7.81
CA ASP A 689 4.07 -30.58 -7.36
C ASP A 689 3.51 -29.16 -7.19
N ARG A 690 2.71 -28.66 -8.15
CA ARG A 690 2.09 -27.35 -8.08
C ARG A 690 1.10 -27.23 -6.91
N ILE A 691 0.27 -28.25 -6.69
CA ILE A 691 -0.68 -28.29 -5.57
C ILE A 691 0.06 -28.28 -4.23
N ASN A 692 1.12 -29.07 -4.11
CA ASN A 692 1.93 -29.11 -2.90
C ASN A 692 2.69 -27.80 -2.67
N ALA A 693 3.23 -27.19 -3.72
CA ALA A 693 3.88 -25.88 -3.63
C ALA A 693 2.90 -24.75 -3.30
N ALA A 694 1.64 -24.85 -3.72
CA ALA A 694 0.62 -23.82 -3.47
C ALA A 694 0.40 -23.57 -1.98
N SER A 695 0.43 -24.60 -1.14
CA SER A 695 0.31 -24.45 0.32
C SER A 695 1.42 -23.55 0.91
N MET A 696 2.67 -23.77 0.52
CA MET A 696 3.80 -22.95 0.95
C MET A 696 3.72 -21.52 0.40
N ASN A 697 3.26 -21.38 -0.83
CA ASN A 697 3.11 -20.09 -1.49
C ASN A 697 2.00 -19.24 -0.84
N TYR A 698 0.85 -19.82 -0.48
CA TYR A 698 -0.19 -19.13 0.28
C TYR A 698 0.31 -18.71 1.67
N GLU A 699 1.03 -19.59 2.38
CA GLU A 699 1.60 -19.28 3.69
C GLU A 699 2.59 -18.12 3.63
N ALA A 700 3.39 -18.06 2.57
CA ALA A 700 4.34 -16.98 2.30
C ALA A 700 3.70 -15.73 1.65
N MET A 701 2.39 -15.72 1.41
CA MET A 701 1.65 -14.67 0.69
C MET A 701 2.12 -14.47 -0.76
N ARG A 702 2.74 -15.47 -1.38
CA ARG A 702 3.11 -15.48 -2.82
C ARG A 702 1.91 -15.91 -3.67
N ILE A 703 0.83 -15.15 -3.56
CA ILE A 703 -0.46 -15.47 -4.18
C ILE A 703 -0.36 -15.50 -5.71
N ARG A 704 0.49 -14.64 -6.28
CA ARG A 704 0.75 -14.59 -7.72
C ARG A 704 1.33 -15.91 -8.23
N ASP A 705 2.28 -16.50 -7.50
CA ASP A 705 2.88 -17.79 -7.90
C ASP A 705 1.82 -18.89 -7.95
N VAL A 706 0.91 -18.93 -6.96
CA VAL A 706 -0.22 -19.87 -6.96
C VAL A 706 -1.11 -19.67 -8.20
N ALA A 707 -1.48 -18.42 -8.48
CA ALA A 707 -2.36 -18.10 -9.62
C ALA A 707 -1.68 -18.45 -10.96
N ILE A 708 -0.40 -18.16 -11.13
CA ILE A 708 0.36 -18.49 -12.34
C ILE A 708 0.45 -20.02 -12.52
N ASP A 709 0.81 -20.74 -11.47
CA ASP A 709 1.04 -22.18 -11.57
C ASP A 709 -0.25 -22.98 -11.73
N LEU A 710 -1.27 -22.70 -10.90
CA LEU A 710 -2.50 -23.48 -10.89
C LEU A 710 -3.54 -23.03 -11.93
N PHE A 711 -3.44 -21.83 -12.47
CA PHE A 711 -4.38 -21.38 -13.50
C PHE A 711 -3.72 -21.29 -14.87
N PHE A 712 -2.64 -20.54 -15.05
CA PHE A 712 -2.06 -20.34 -16.37
C PHE A 712 -1.21 -21.52 -16.83
N ASN A 713 -0.26 -21.96 -16.03
CA ASN A 713 0.64 -23.06 -16.38
C ASN A 713 -0.11 -24.40 -16.48
N ALA A 714 -1.06 -24.65 -15.57
CA ALA A 714 -1.91 -25.84 -15.63
C ALA A 714 -2.73 -25.89 -16.92
N LEU A 715 -3.40 -24.79 -17.31
CA LEU A 715 -4.16 -24.73 -18.56
C LEU A 715 -3.28 -24.86 -19.80
N ASN A 716 -2.05 -24.38 -19.77
CA ASN A 716 -1.09 -24.57 -20.86
C ASN A 716 -0.71 -26.06 -21.02
N ASP A 717 -0.34 -26.74 -19.92
CA ASP A 717 -0.01 -28.17 -19.95
C ASP A 717 -1.20 -29.02 -20.43
N ILE A 718 -2.42 -28.70 -19.99
CA ILE A 718 -3.65 -29.39 -20.45
C ILE A 718 -3.86 -29.17 -21.95
N ARG A 719 -3.68 -27.95 -22.45
CA ARG A 719 -3.77 -27.67 -23.89
C ARG A 719 -2.72 -28.46 -24.70
N ASP A 720 -1.49 -28.54 -24.18
CA ASP A 720 -0.39 -29.22 -24.84
C ASP A 720 -0.64 -30.74 -24.86
N LEU A 721 -1.18 -31.31 -23.78
CA LEU A 721 -1.61 -32.71 -23.74
C LEU A 721 -2.80 -32.96 -24.70
N GLU A 722 -3.80 -32.07 -24.72
CA GLU A 722 -4.98 -32.20 -25.59
C GLU A 722 -4.58 -32.19 -27.08
N ASN A 723 -3.66 -31.30 -27.44
CA ASN A 723 -3.13 -31.24 -28.81
C ASN A 723 -2.33 -32.49 -29.21
N PHE A 724 -1.65 -33.11 -28.24
CA PHE A 724 -0.78 -34.24 -28.47
C PHE A 724 -1.52 -35.60 -28.41
N ALA A 725 -2.27 -35.82 -27.33
CA ALA A 725 -2.92 -37.10 -27.02
C ALA A 725 -4.43 -37.13 -27.34
N GLY A 726 -5.02 -35.97 -27.58
CA GLY A 726 -6.45 -35.80 -27.84
C GLY A 726 -7.28 -35.62 -26.56
N LYS A 727 -8.52 -35.20 -26.77
CA LYS A 727 -9.40 -34.70 -25.70
C LYS A 727 -9.71 -35.75 -24.65
N GLU A 728 -10.09 -36.97 -25.07
CA GLU A 728 -10.54 -38.02 -24.15
C GLU A 728 -9.45 -38.45 -23.15
N ARG A 729 -8.22 -38.68 -23.64
CA ARG A 729 -7.07 -39.03 -22.78
C ARG A 729 -6.76 -37.90 -21.81
N THR A 730 -6.81 -36.62 -22.28
CA THR A 730 -6.61 -35.46 -21.47
C THR A 730 -7.61 -35.35 -20.33
N LEU A 731 -8.91 -35.59 -20.63
CA LEU A 731 -9.94 -35.52 -19.60
C LEU A 731 -9.77 -36.59 -18.51
N ARG A 732 -9.35 -37.82 -18.90
CA ARG A 732 -9.01 -38.89 -17.93
C ARG A 732 -7.86 -38.50 -17.02
N ALA A 733 -6.81 -37.89 -17.58
CA ALA A 733 -5.67 -37.40 -16.79
C ALA A 733 -6.08 -36.27 -15.85
N VAL A 734 -6.87 -35.31 -16.34
CA VAL A 734 -7.39 -34.20 -15.52
C VAL A 734 -8.26 -34.71 -14.36
N ARG A 735 -9.11 -35.69 -14.60
CA ARG A 735 -9.96 -36.26 -13.57
C ARG A 735 -9.17 -36.78 -12.34
N LYS A 736 -7.95 -37.27 -12.56
CA LYS A 736 -7.10 -37.82 -11.50
C LYS A 736 -6.68 -36.82 -10.44
N PHE A 737 -6.57 -35.55 -10.77
CA PHE A 737 -6.19 -34.47 -9.86
C PHE A 737 -7.27 -33.35 -9.74
N ALA A 738 -8.41 -33.52 -10.37
CA ALA A 738 -9.42 -32.47 -10.48
C ALA A 738 -9.89 -31.93 -9.13
N ARG A 739 -10.18 -32.84 -8.16
CA ARG A 739 -10.66 -32.46 -6.83
C ARG A 739 -9.62 -31.60 -6.08
N GLU A 740 -8.36 -32.04 -6.08
CA GLU A 740 -7.26 -31.36 -5.43
C GLU A 740 -6.96 -30.02 -6.11
N TRP A 741 -7.08 -29.96 -7.43
CA TRP A 741 -6.91 -28.73 -8.19
C TRP A 741 -8.03 -27.71 -7.88
N ILE A 742 -9.29 -28.15 -7.86
CA ILE A 742 -10.45 -27.31 -7.46
C ILE A 742 -10.22 -26.74 -6.07
N LEU A 743 -9.87 -27.58 -5.10
CA LEU A 743 -9.64 -27.15 -3.72
C LEU A 743 -8.46 -26.16 -3.61
N SER A 744 -7.39 -26.38 -4.38
CA SER A 744 -6.22 -25.47 -4.33
C SER A 744 -6.51 -24.08 -4.90
N LEU A 745 -7.46 -23.95 -5.83
CA LEU A 745 -7.91 -22.69 -6.41
C LEU A 745 -8.99 -21.99 -5.56
N SER A 746 -9.64 -22.70 -4.62
CA SER A 746 -10.77 -22.19 -3.83
C SER A 746 -10.49 -20.89 -3.06
N PRO A 747 -9.32 -20.63 -2.51
CA PRO A 747 -9.05 -19.33 -1.88
C PRO A 747 -9.14 -18.15 -2.86
N ILE A 748 -8.76 -18.34 -4.13
CA ILE A 748 -8.75 -17.28 -5.14
C ILE A 748 -10.10 -17.17 -5.85
N MET A 749 -10.67 -18.29 -6.28
CA MET A 749 -11.91 -18.37 -7.07
C MET A 749 -13.00 -19.17 -6.34
N PRO A 750 -13.57 -18.62 -5.25
CA PRO A 750 -14.44 -19.39 -4.39
C PRO A 750 -15.74 -19.86 -5.04
N PHE A 751 -16.37 -19.05 -5.89
CA PHE A 751 -17.68 -19.39 -6.47
C PHE A 751 -17.60 -20.53 -7.47
N VAL A 752 -16.67 -20.43 -8.42
CA VAL A 752 -16.48 -21.43 -9.47
C VAL A 752 -16.02 -22.76 -8.87
N THR A 753 -15.20 -22.71 -7.83
CA THR A 753 -14.70 -23.92 -7.16
C THR A 753 -15.77 -24.60 -6.32
N GLU A 754 -16.68 -23.87 -5.69
CA GLU A 754 -17.86 -24.49 -5.04
C GLU A 754 -18.75 -25.18 -6.07
N GLU A 755 -19.00 -24.56 -7.23
CA GLU A 755 -19.82 -25.16 -8.28
C GLU A 755 -19.19 -26.44 -8.81
N LEU A 756 -17.91 -26.38 -9.16
CA LEU A 756 -17.16 -27.55 -9.62
C LEU A 756 -17.08 -28.64 -8.55
N PHE A 757 -16.87 -28.30 -7.28
CA PHE A 757 -16.87 -29.25 -6.19
C PHE A 757 -18.21 -29.98 -6.04
N SER A 758 -19.31 -29.26 -6.26
CA SER A 758 -20.67 -29.84 -6.31
C SER A 758 -20.86 -30.75 -7.52
N ILE A 759 -20.36 -30.42 -8.74
CA ILE A 759 -20.41 -31.25 -9.94
C ILE A 759 -19.67 -32.58 -9.73
N TYR A 760 -18.58 -32.56 -8.96
CA TYR A 760 -17.87 -33.78 -8.58
C TYR A 760 -18.53 -34.58 -7.44
N HIS A 761 -19.78 -34.24 -7.06
CA HIS A 761 -20.54 -34.85 -5.98
C HIS A 761 -19.82 -34.95 -4.63
N CYS A 762 -18.96 -33.99 -4.35
CA CYS A 762 -18.27 -33.90 -3.08
C CYS A 762 -19.19 -33.33 -1.99
N GLU A 763 -19.06 -33.84 -0.76
CA GLU A 763 -19.91 -33.40 0.36
C GLU A 763 -19.40 -32.09 0.99
N GLY A 764 -20.34 -31.21 1.38
CA GLY A 764 -20.10 -29.96 2.06
C GLY A 764 -19.63 -28.83 1.12
N PHE A 765 -18.81 -27.92 1.61
CA PHE A 765 -18.32 -26.74 0.89
C PHE A 765 -16.83 -26.89 0.58
N ALA A 766 -16.41 -26.55 -0.63
CA ALA A 766 -14.99 -26.49 -1.00
C ALA A 766 -14.17 -25.59 -0.06
N SER A 767 -14.73 -24.43 0.30
CA SER A 767 -14.14 -23.45 1.21
C SER A 767 -13.88 -23.95 2.64
N LEU A 768 -14.51 -25.07 3.05
CA LEU A 768 -14.36 -25.68 4.36
C LEU A 768 -13.56 -26.98 4.37
N GLN A 769 -13.15 -27.45 3.22
CA GLN A 769 -12.30 -28.63 3.10
C GLN A 769 -10.89 -28.34 3.61
N ARG A 770 -10.15 -29.40 3.98
CA ARG A 770 -8.70 -29.27 4.23
C ARG A 770 -7.98 -28.95 2.93
N PHE A 771 -6.98 -28.07 3.01
CA PHE A 771 -6.12 -27.76 1.86
C PHE A 771 -5.48 -29.05 1.39
N PRO A 772 -5.53 -29.35 0.09
CA PRO A 772 -5.13 -30.63 -0.45
C PRO A 772 -3.62 -30.79 -0.50
N SER A 773 -3.20 -32.06 -0.51
CA SER A 773 -1.86 -32.49 -0.87
C SER A 773 -1.97 -33.72 -1.77
N MET A 774 -0.99 -33.94 -2.64
CA MET A 774 -0.92 -35.10 -3.52
C MET A 774 0.43 -35.78 -3.40
N GLU A 775 0.43 -37.11 -3.33
CA GLU A 775 1.65 -37.89 -3.50
C GLU A 775 2.08 -37.83 -4.97
N ASN A 776 3.36 -37.54 -5.21
CA ASN A 776 3.90 -37.55 -6.55
C ASN A 776 4.66 -38.84 -6.83
N THR A 777 3.98 -39.80 -7.45
CA THR A 777 4.52 -41.12 -7.83
C THR A 777 4.96 -41.19 -9.29
N TYR A 778 4.74 -40.15 -10.08
CA TYR A 778 4.90 -40.18 -11.55
C TYR A 778 6.11 -39.36 -12.06
N LYS A 779 7.12 -39.13 -11.25
CA LYS A 779 8.31 -38.36 -11.64
C LYS A 779 9.06 -38.93 -12.86
N HIS A 780 8.97 -40.26 -13.07
CA HIS A 780 9.56 -40.89 -14.25
C HIS A 780 8.84 -40.44 -15.55
N ALA A 781 7.50 -40.45 -15.53
CA ALA A 781 6.70 -40.01 -16.69
C ALA A 781 6.93 -38.54 -17.05
N GLU A 782 7.12 -37.69 -16.03
CA GLU A 782 7.45 -36.27 -16.25
C GLU A 782 8.77 -36.10 -17.00
N ARG A 783 9.82 -36.83 -16.60
CA ARG A 783 11.11 -36.83 -17.31
C ARG A 783 11.00 -37.36 -18.74
N GLN A 784 10.18 -38.43 -18.96
CA GLN A 784 9.91 -38.96 -20.31
C GLN A 784 9.24 -37.89 -21.18
N TRP A 785 8.23 -37.22 -20.66
CA TRP A 785 7.53 -36.18 -21.39
C TRP A 785 8.46 -35.00 -21.74
N ASP A 786 9.30 -34.52 -20.79
CA ASP A 786 10.24 -33.44 -21.04
C ASP A 786 11.24 -33.81 -22.16
N PHE A 787 11.68 -35.05 -22.19
CA PHE A 787 12.51 -35.56 -23.26
C PHE A 787 11.75 -35.56 -24.62
N ILE A 788 10.53 -36.06 -24.67
CA ILE A 788 9.68 -36.06 -25.89
C ILE A 788 9.41 -34.63 -26.38
N GLN A 789 9.10 -33.70 -25.47
CA GLN A 789 8.93 -32.29 -25.78
C GLN A 789 10.19 -31.69 -26.41
N SER A 790 11.37 -32.00 -25.90
CA SER A 790 12.63 -31.53 -26.45
C SER A 790 12.87 -32.07 -27.89
N LEU A 791 12.49 -33.31 -28.16
CA LEU A 791 12.57 -33.89 -29.52
C LEU A 791 11.63 -33.20 -30.51
N ILE A 792 10.40 -32.90 -30.07
CA ILE A 792 9.40 -32.19 -30.90
C ILE A 792 9.87 -30.76 -31.18
N GLU A 793 10.46 -30.11 -30.19
CA GLU A 793 11.01 -28.77 -30.35
C GLU A 793 12.21 -28.74 -31.28
N ASP A 794 13.15 -29.66 -31.16
CA ASP A 794 14.29 -29.82 -32.04
C ASP A 794 13.84 -30.09 -33.49
N TYR A 795 12.84 -30.96 -33.67
CA TYR A 795 12.21 -31.18 -35.00
C TYR A 795 11.65 -29.88 -35.59
N ARG A 796 10.85 -29.13 -34.83
CA ARG A 796 10.26 -27.87 -35.29
C ARG A 796 11.34 -26.84 -35.65
N ASN A 797 12.40 -26.76 -34.88
CA ASN A 797 13.51 -25.87 -35.15
C ASN A 797 14.25 -26.22 -36.43
N ILE A 798 14.50 -27.53 -36.68
CA ILE A 798 15.12 -28.00 -37.92
C ILE A 798 14.23 -27.64 -39.15
N ILE A 799 12.93 -27.90 -39.08
CA ILE A 799 11.96 -27.55 -40.15
C ILE A 799 11.96 -26.03 -40.40
N LYS A 800 11.93 -25.24 -39.37
CA LYS A 800 11.92 -23.76 -39.45
C LYS A 800 13.17 -23.22 -40.17
N VAL A 801 14.32 -23.85 -39.92
CA VAL A 801 15.60 -23.42 -40.51
C VAL A 801 15.83 -23.99 -41.90
N SER A 802 15.45 -25.26 -42.10
CA SER A 802 15.74 -25.98 -43.36
C SER A 802 14.67 -25.78 -44.44
N GLY A 803 13.41 -25.48 -44.04
CA GLY A 803 12.26 -25.44 -44.95
C GLY A 803 11.86 -26.80 -45.56
N LEU A 804 12.41 -27.91 -45.02
CA LEU A 804 12.15 -29.26 -45.52
C LEU A 804 10.69 -29.69 -45.26
N LYS A 805 10.18 -30.65 -46.06
CA LYS A 805 8.92 -31.33 -45.83
C LYS A 805 9.22 -32.84 -45.71
N PRO A 806 9.76 -33.29 -44.59
CA PRO A 806 10.17 -34.67 -44.41
C PRO A 806 8.97 -35.59 -44.27
N LYS A 807 9.17 -36.86 -44.65
CA LYS A 807 8.22 -37.95 -44.43
C LYS A 807 8.65 -38.85 -43.25
N VAL A 808 9.93 -38.84 -42.93
CA VAL A 808 10.54 -39.67 -41.88
C VAL A 808 11.49 -38.83 -41.02
N MET A 809 11.38 -38.98 -39.72
CA MET A 809 12.34 -38.50 -38.73
C MET A 809 13.15 -39.70 -38.21
N LYS A 810 14.42 -39.77 -38.58
CA LYS A 810 15.36 -40.77 -38.08
C LYS A 810 16.07 -40.22 -36.83
N ILE A 811 15.98 -40.96 -35.73
CA ILE A 811 16.55 -40.58 -34.43
C ILE A 811 17.72 -41.52 -34.09
N SER A 812 18.88 -40.97 -33.79
CA SER A 812 20.06 -41.74 -33.36
C SER A 812 20.35 -41.40 -31.90
N LEU A 813 20.42 -42.42 -31.07
CA LEU A 813 20.61 -42.33 -29.63
C LEU A 813 22.08 -42.16 -29.26
N ALA A 814 22.35 -41.56 -28.08
CA ALA A 814 23.70 -41.46 -27.55
C ALA A 814 24.23 -42.85 -27.14
N GLU A 815 25.50 -43.09 -27.40
CA GLU A 815 26.18 -44.34 -27.00
C GLU A 815 26.36 -44.41 -25.48
N ASP A 816 26.33 -45.62 -24.90
CA ASP A 816 26.36 -45.82 -23.46
C ASP A 816 27.59 -45.17 -22.78
N TRP A 817 28.77 -45.24 -23.43
CA TRP A 817 29.96 -44.62 -22.89
C TRP A 817 29.86 -43.11 -22.69
N LYS A 818 29.03 -42.43 -23.45
CA LYS A 818 28.73 -40.98 -23.27
C LYS A 818 27.93 -40.73 -22.00
N TRP A 819 27.00 -41.63 -21.69
CA TRP A 819 26.24 -41.59 -20.45
C TRP A 819 27.13 -41.85 -19.24
N ASP A 820 27.99 -42.83 -19.30
CA ASP A 820 28.94 -43.14 -18.24
C ASP A 820 29.90 -41.98 -17.96
N LEU A 821 30.38 -41.34 -19.02
CA LEU A 821 31.23 -40.16 -18.87
C LEU A 821 30.46 -38.94 -18.34
N LEU A 822 29.19 -38.78 -18.69
CA LEU A 822 28.34 -37.70 -18.20
C LEU A 822 28.06 -37.86 -16.70
N GLU A 823 27.78 -39.06 -16.23
CA GLU A 823 27.58 -39.37 -14.82
C GLU A 823 28.87 -39.12 -14.01
N ARG A 824 30.00 -39.54 -14.53
CA ARG A 824 31.33 -39.31 -13.88
C ARG A 824 31.61 -37.78 -13.84
N ALA A 825 31.35 -37.04 -14.93
CA ALA A 825 31.63 -35.62 -15.04
C ALA A 825 30.81 -34.74 -14.05
N ARG A 826 29.75 -35.29 -13.44
CA ARG A 826 28.98 -34.62 -12.37
C ARG A 826 29.61 -34.76 -10.99
N ASN A 827 30.35 -35.84 -10.77
CA ASN A 827 30.89 -36.22 -9.46
C ASN A 827 32.41 -36.08 -9.37
N GLU A 828 33.10 -35.93 -10.50
CA GLU A 828 34.57 -35.91 -10.63
C GLU A 828 35.05 -34.59 -11.26
N ASP A 829 36.30 -34.25 -11.06
CA ASP A 829 36.91 -33.06 -11.72
C ASP A 829 37.11 -33.36 -13.23
N MET A 830 36.34 -32.66 -14.03
CA MET A 830 36.37 -32.80 -15.50
C MET A 830 37.74 -32.53 -16.12
N ARG A 831 38.57 -31.67 -15.51
CA ARG A 831 39.94 -31.39 -15.99
C ARG A 831 40.88 -32.61 -15.81
N LYS A 832 40.65 -33.37 -14.76
CA LYS A 832 41.34 -34.62 -14.48
C LYS A 832 40.86 -35.69 -15.45
N MET A 833 39.56 -35.85 -15.61
CA MET A 833 38.97 -36.82 -16.54
C MET A 833 39.45 -36.65 -17.98
N ILE A 834 39.54 -35.37 -18.50
CA ILE A 834 40.03 -35.08 -19.86
C ILE A 834 41.45 -35.54 -20.10
N LYS A 835 42.30 -35.64 -19.03
CA LYS A 835 43.66 -36.19 -19.12
C LYS A 835 43.69 -37.71 -19.15
N GLU A 836 42.69 -38.38 -18.64
CA GLU A 836 42.60 -39.84 -18.51
C GLU A 836 42.04 -40.52 -19.77
N VAL A 837 41.30 -39.75 -20.62
CA VAL A 837 40.67 -40.29 -21.84
C VAL A 837 41.27 -39.71 -23.09
N GLN A 838 41.14 -40.47 -24.21
CA GLN A 838 41.64 -40.07 -25.53
C GLN A 838 40.53 -40.15 -26.61
N GLY A 839 40.77 -39.54 -27.80
CA GLY A 839 39.87 -39.60 -28.93
C GLY A 839 38.53 -38.99 -28.69
N GLU A 840 37.43 -39.61 -29.17
CA GLU A 840 36.07 -39.11 -29.09
C GLU A 840 35.60 -38.84 -27.66
N ALA A 841 36.05 -39.64 -26.69
CA ALA A 841 35.71 -39.43 -25.29
C ALA A 841 36.29 -38.11 -24.71
N ARG A 842 37.47 -37.73 -25.13
CA ARG A 842 38.11 -36.46 -24.76
C ARG A 842 37.37 -35.31 -25.41
N ASP A 843 37.03 -35.39 -26.71
CA ASP A 843 36.30 -34.37 -27.42
C ASP A 843 34.90 -34.14 -26.82
N PHE A 844 34.24 -35.21 -26.38
CA PHE A 844 32.97 -35.14 -25.71
C PHE A 844 33.08 -34.43 -24.39
N LEU A 845 34.03 -34.77 -23.48
CA LEU A 845 34.23 -34.05 -22.20
C LEU A 845 34.63 -32.58 -22.41
N VAL A 846 35.46 -32.29 -23.41
CA VAL A 846 35.78 -30.87 -23.77
C VAL A 846 34.54 -30.12 -24.21
N SER A 847 33.62 -30.79 -24.92
CA SER A 847 32.35 -30.20 -25.35
C SER A 847 31.42 -29.92 -24.13
N LEU A 848 31.39 -30.84 -23.17
CA LEU A 848 30.64 -30.65 -21.89
C LEU A 848 31.22 -29.51 -21.05
N MET A 849 32.54 -29.34 -21.06
CA MET A 849 33.19 -28.24 -20.30
C MET A 849 32.86 -26.84 -20.86
N LYS A 850 32.54 -26.74 -22.14
CA LYS A 850 32.11 -25.51 -22.83
C LYS A 850 30.64 -25.24 -22.70
N ARG A 851 29.85 -26.22 -22.26
CA ARG A 851 28.39 -26.14 -22.10
C ARG A 851 28.04 -26.44 -20.65
N LYS A 852 26.90 -25.94 -20.16
CA LYS A 852 26.36 -26.37 -18.87
C LYS A 852 26.11 -27.88 -18.91
N ILE A 853 26.63 -28.63 -17.92
CA ILE A 853 26.37 -30.08 -17.82
C ILE A 853 24.85 -30.29 -17.80
N PRO A 854 24.28 -31.07 -18.72
CA PRO A 854 22.83 -31.31 -18.73
C PRO A 854 22.40 -32.01 -17.42
N GLU A 855 21.20 -31.74 -16.97
CA GLU A 855 20.58 -32.47 -15.86
C GLU A 855 20.43 -33.96 -16.18
N PRO A 856 20.30 -34.85 -15.18
CA PRO A 856 20.16 -36.29 -15.40
C PRO A 856 18.93 -36.57 -16.26
N GLY A 857 19.16 -36.83 -17.54
CA GLY A 857 18.13 -37.28 -18.48
C GLY A 857 17.76 -38.76 -18.20
N ILE A 858 16.98 -39.29 -19.08
CA ILE A 858 16.59 -40.71 -19.12
C ILE A 858 17.69 -41.45 -19.83
N ARG A 859 18.42 -42.33 -19.16
CA ARG A 859 19.52 -43.14 -19.76
C ARG A 859 18.96 -44.04 -20.87
N ASN A 860 17.81 -44.66 -20.68
CA ASN A 860 17.13 -45.45 -21.68
C ASN A 860 16.25 -44.54 -22.56
N GLU A 861 16.86 -43.72 -23.43
CA GLU A 861 16.14 -42.81 -24.34
C GLU A 861 15.22 -43.54 -25.34
N ARG A 862 15.48 -44.85 -25.61
CA ARG A 862 14.67 -45.70 -26.51
C ARG A 862 13.27 -45.90 -25.96
N GLU A 863 13.13 -46.15 -24.69
CA GLU A 863 11.85 -46.43 -24.01
C GLU A 863 10.80 -45.32 -24.25
N PRO A 864 11.09 -44.02 -23.91
CA PRO A 864 10.10 -42.98 -24.18
C PRO A 864 9.83 -42.77 -25.67
N ILE A 865 10.82 -42.92 -26.56
CA ILE A 865 10.60 -42.78 -27.99
C ILE A 865 9.65 -43.88 -28.47
N GLU A 866 9.80 -45.13 -28.03
CA GLU A 866 8.94 -46.27 -28.41
C GLU A 866 7.55 -46.13 -27.78
N ALA A 867 7.47 -45.72 -26.52
CA ALA A 867 6.18 -45.50 -25.83
C ALA A 867 5.34 -44.41 -26.47
N TYR A 868 5.95 -43.34 -26.90
CA TYR A 868 5.24 -42.15 -27.48
C TYR A 868 5.28 -42.14 -29.03
N ARG A 869 5.83 -43.15 -29.69
CA ARG A 869 6.02 -43.16 -31.15
C ARG A 869 4.74 -42.85 -31.93
N GLU A 870 3.66 -43.58 -31.66
CA GLU A 870 2.38 -43.43 -32.36
C GLU A 870 1.79 -42.02 -32.17
N ASP A 871 1.87 -41.51 -30.96
CA ASP A 871 1.37 -40.17 -30.63
C ASP A 871 2.20 -39.09 -31.34
N MET A 872 3.53 -39.22 -31.37
CA MET A 872 4.43 -38.32 -32.10
C MET A 872 4.21 -38.37 -33.60
N GLU A 873 4.08 -39.58 -34.17
CA GLU A 873 3.83 -39.76 -35.60
C GLU A 873 2.52 -39.11 -36.03
N LYS A 874 1.46 -39.29 -35.25
CA LYS A 874 0.17 -38.65 -35.47
C LYS A 874 0.27 -37.13 -35.34
N PHE A 875 0.95 -36.64 -34.31
CA PHE A 875 1.07 -35.22 -33.99
C PHE A 875 1.92 -34.45 -35.01
N LEU A 876 3.02 -35.06 -35.50
CA LEU A 876 3.97 -34.44 -36.43
C LEU A 876 3.58 -34.74 -37.91
N GLY A 877 2.76 -35.73 -38.16
CA GLY A 877 2.36 -36.14 -39.51
C GLY A 877 3.49 -36.83 -40.30
N ILE A 878 4.42 -37.48 -39.61
CA ILE A 878 5.61 -38.14 -40.21
C ILE A 878 5.88 -39.48 -39.51
N LYS A 879 6.64 -40.37 -40.12
CA LYS A 879 7.11 -41.60 -39.48
C LYS A 879 8.35 -41.36 -38.65
N ILE A 880 8.52 -42.12 -37.56
CA ILE A 880 9.65 -42.05 -36.65
C ILE A 880 10.40 -43.35 -36.63
N GLU A 881 11.69 -43.33 -36.92
CA GLU A 881 12.56 -44.48 -36.96
C GLU A 881 13.79 -44.24 -36.03
N ILE A 882 14.13 -45.24 -35.24
CA ILE A 882 15.38 -45.26 -34.48
C ILE A 882 16.45 -45.89 -35.37
N THR A 883 17.59 -45.21 -35.55
CA THR A 883 18.65 -45.64 -36.46
C THR A 883 20.02 -45.61 -35.77
N GLU A 884 20.95 -46.41 -36.30
CA GLU A 884 22.35 -46.40 -35.89
C GLU A 884 23.17 -45.32 -36.61
N GLU A 885 22.63 -44.79 -37.71
CA GLU A 885 23.30 -43.72 -38.48
C GLU A 885 23.29 -42.39 -37.73
N GLY A 886 24.45 -41.83 -37.40
CA GLY A 886 24.54 -40.54 -36.69
C GLY A 886 24.80 -40.60 -35.17
N LYS A 887 24.95 -41.79 -34.60
CA LYS A 887 25.25 -42.01 -33.16
C LYS A 887 26.41 -41.16 -32.63
N ARG A 888 27.43 -40.90 -33.45
CA ARG A 888 28.57 -40.02 -33.07
C ARG A 888 28.13 -38.62 -32.71
N LYS A 889 27.08 -38.08 -33.33
CA LYS A 889 26.59 -36.72 -33.15
C LYS A 889 25.60 -36.63 -31.94
N ALA A 890 24.99 -37.76 -31.57
CA ALA A 890 24.08 -37.80 -30.45
C ALA A 890 24.80 -37.58 -29.12
N ILE A 891 24.21 -36.85 -28.23
CA ILE A 891 24.66 -36.64 -26.86
C ILE A 891 23.57 -37.07 -25.88
N PRO A 892 23.89 -37.47 -24.67
CA PRO A 892 22.91 -37.82 -23.64
C PRO A 892 21.88 -36.73 -23.44
N GLY A 893 20.58 -37.05 -23.53
CA GLY A 893 19.46 -36.12 -23.43
C GLY A 893 19.17 -35.33 -24.72
N ARG A 894 20.01 -35.46 -25.78
CA ARG A 894 19.80 -34.83 -27.09
C ARG A 894 20.21 -35.78 -28.23
N PRO A 895 19.34 -36.67 -28.63
CA PRO A 895 19.54 -37.56 -29.78
C PRO A 895 19.81 -36.77 -31.08
N SER A 896 20.52 -37.37 -32.00
CA SER A 896 20.72 -36.77 -33.31
C SER A 896 19.51 -37.02 -34.21
N ILE A 897 18.94 -35.98 -34.81
CA ILE A 897 17.77 -36.05 -35.70
C ILE A 897 18.23 -35.86 -37.15
N THR A 898 17.81 -36.77 -38.00
CA THR A 898 17.97 -36.66 -39.44
C THR A 898 16.59 -36.75 -40.13
N LEU A 899 16.28 -35.75 -40.98
CA LEU A 899 14.99 -35.67 -41.67
C LEU A 899 15.12 -36.13 -43.11
N VAL A 900 14.23 -37.05 -43.50
CA VAL A 900 14.22 -37.68 -44.85
C VAL A 900 12.86 -37.52 -45.51
#